data_d8ba3c8184a13cc09cdf7d0c757eacb4
#
_entry.id   d8ba3c8184a13cc09cdf7d0c757eacb4
#
_cell.length_a   1.000
_cell.length_b   1.000
_cell.length_c   1.000
_cell.angle_alpha   90.00
_cell.angle_beta   90.00
_cell.angle_gamma   90.00
#
_symmetry.space_group_name_H-M   'P 1'
#
loop_
_entity.id
_entity.type
_entity.pdbx_description
1 polymer ?
#
loop_
_entity_poly.entity_id
_entity_poly.type
_entity_poly.pdbx_seq_one_letter_code
_entity_poly.pdbx_strand_id
1 'polypeptide(L)'
;MNKKLLRSILSVLLVGIVYFTGFHEKESKKDKENQVITTVDKKVKKTKKTPEERALFAQERLEHELKFQRNPTTGEIPLEEKEQEFTSAMNAKDIAAFNRKSSRTYTSRGPSNLGGRTRALRVDLSDNTSNTIIAGGVSSGLFRTTNGGTTWTKVSPNDDIHNVTALAQDPRPGSQNIWYYGTGERRGNSASLGSAFRGRGVWKSIDSGVTWTQIAATNSTFDLFDSDLDYVNALEVNPTNGHLMIAADATIYRFDGTTLTKELEQTSPSTAILTDVVINSLGRVFASFHGAASTHEGVWTSPTGTGSWTRIAQNGTPTGWAATARIVLGIAPSNTDVIYALYVNGNSGAIEADLWHYNLGTNTWTDYSSKLPDEPGGDSPGNDPFAVQGGYDLVVSVKPDDENLVVIGGTNAYKINNITTDATFVRIGGYANNSGYSPYFLLGSNEHHPDIHELHFDPHNSSRLFSGTDGGVHRTPNIGFAQIGWTSLNNDYLTYQYYHVAMDPTTGSNIVFGGAQDNGSTYGGTDVSSVTFPGKINPADNSTMYDAFSGDGVAVALTRRGSNLQLYYGSQNGNIRTNYPGGFRSLIPDGSDSQFVTYFYLDPDNTNALYYAGKVKLYKTADAENVITSNWDDLGSITGSNLRTFATTRGAYSASSYLLVGDESGKVFRLDDPQNATIASIPVDITPAGATTAAGAIVSGLSIHPTNPDIAIATYANYGITNIFITSNATSATPTWTAVERNLSSHSVRSAAVTVVGGQIIYFVGTARGLYSSEDPTTTDWEIEGATEMGLPVVSSLVYRPSDNKLLVGTHGNGMYETTVVANTLSTNDTAKNELGATIYPNPAQNELNIKGSQIDFNSDVKYQISDIRGRVIKKGVLSNRKVDVSGLNSGIYIINLESKGLTGSLKFLKE
;
A
#
# COMPACT_ATOMS: atom_id res chain seq x y z
N MET A 1 -58.99 -6.83 -7.99
CA MET A 1 -58.02 -5.81 -7.62
C MET A 1 -58.68 -4.44 -7.51
N ASN A 2 -58.62 -3.79 -6.35
CA ASN A 2 -59.48 -2.68 -6.03
C ASN A 2 -59.02 -1.37 -6.70
N LYS A 3 -59.89 -0.69 -7.45
CA LYS A 3 -59.61 0.53 -8.19
C LYS A 3 -58.99 1.68 -7.36
N LYS A 4 -59.10 1.63 -6.03
CA LYS A 4 -58.44 2.58 -5.13
C LYS A 4 -56.96 2.28 -4.96
N LEU A 5 -56.55 1.00 -5.01
CA LEU A 5 -55.11 0.61 -4.92
C LEU A 5 -54.33 0.98 -6.19
N LEU A 6 -54.97 0.86 -7.35
CA LEU A 6 -54.36 1.23 -8.63
C LEU A 6 -54.15 2.76 -8.76
N ARG A 7 -55.07 3.57 -8.18
CA ARG A 7 -54.89 5.05 -8.17
C ARG A 7 -53.78 5.51 -7.22
N SER A 8 -53.58 4.81 -6.09
CA SER A 8 -52.48 5.11 -5.16
C SER A 8 -51.10 4.75 -5.76
N ILE A 9 -50.99 3.66 -6.51
CA ILE A 9 -49.76 3.28 -7.19
C ILE A 9 -49.43 4.24 -8.35
N LEU A 10 -50.42 4.68 -9.11
CA LEU A 10 -50.21 5.66 -10.18
C LEU A 10 -49.83 7.05 -9.62
N SER A 11 -50.38 7.45 -8.46
CA SER A 11 -50.04 8.73 -7.83
C SER A 11 -48.61 8.78 -7.29
N VAL A 12 -48.10 7.69 -6.77
CA VAL A 12 -46.70 7.57 -6.29
C VAL A 12 -45.73 7.57 -7.47
N LEU A 13 -46.07 6.93 -8.58
CA LEU A 13 -45.27 6.93 -9.79
C LEU A 13 -45.23 8.32 -10.47
N LEU A 14 -46.33 9.07 -10.47
CA LEU A 14 -46.37 10.44 -11.03
C LEU A 14 -45.61 11.44 -10.14
N VAL A 15 -45.64 11.29 -8.82
CA VAL A 15 -44.89 12.16 -7.91
C VAL A 15 -43.38 11.87 -8.03
N GLY A 16 -42.99 10.62 -8.23
CA GLY A 16 -41.60 10.25 -8.49
C GLY A 16 -41.05 10.85 -9.79
N ILE A 17 -41.81 10.82 -10.86
CA ILE A 17 -41.43 11.38 -12.18
C ILE A 17 -41.38 12.92 -12.12
N VAL A 18 -42.29 13.57 -11.42
CA VAL A 18 -42.27 15.04 -11.29
C VAL A 18 -41.13 15.52 -10.38
N TYR A 19 -40.73 14.71 -9.37
CA TYR A 19 -39.57 15.03 -8.54
C TYR A 19 -38.27 14.88 -9.31
N PHE A 20 -38.14 13.86 -10.14
CA PHE A 20 -36.93 13.61 -10.94
C PHE A 20 -36.74 14.62 -12.07
N THR A 21 -37.81 14.96 -12.78
CA THR A 21 -37.76 16.00 -13.84
C THR A 21 -37.62 17.41 -13.26
N GLY A 22 -38.17 17.71 -12.09
CA GLY A 22 -37.99 18.98 -11.39
C GLY A 22 -36.56 19.22 -10.87
N PHE A 23 -35.84 18.17 -10.48
CA PHE A 23 -34.45 18.26 -10.09
C PHE A 23 -33.50 18.47 -11.28
N HIS A 24 -33.77 17.80 -12.39
CA HIS A 24 -32.95 17.95 -13.62
C HIS A 24 -33.12 19.34 -14.26
N GLU A 25 -34.35 19.90 -14.27
CA GLU A 25 -34.57 21.25 -14.76
C GLU A 25 -34.00 22.36 -13.84
N LYS A 26 -33.92 22.11 -12.50
CA LYS A 26 -33.29 23.06 -11.56
C LYS A 26 -31.78 23.11 -11.70
N GLU A 27 -31.10 21.94 -11.91
CA GLU A 27 -29.68 21.93 -12.15
C GLU A 27 -29.31 22.57 -13.50
N SER A 28 -30.06 22.29 -14.56
CA SER A 28 -29.81 22.89 -15.85
C SER A 28 -30.08 24.43 -15.88
N LYS A 29 -30.99 24.94 -15.03
CA LYS A 29 -31.22 26.39 -14.86
C LYS A 29 -30.16 27.07 -13.99
N LYS A 30 -29.60 26.37 -12.97
CA LYS A 30 -28.48 26.89 -12.16
C LYS A 30 -27.20 27.03 -12.99
N ASP A 31 -26.90 26.05 -13.83
CA ASP A 31 -25.75 26.13 -14.72
C ASP A 31 -25.89 27.26 -15.76
N LYS A 32 -27.10 27.60 -16.18
CA LYS A 32 -27.33 28.75 -17.10
C LYS A 32 -27.23 30.11 -16.40
N GLU A 33 -27.65 30.25 -15.15
CA GLU A 33 -27.49 31.50 -14.39
C GLU A 33 -26.04 31.74 -13.93
N ASN A 34 -25.26 30.70 -13.62
CA ASN A 34 -23.84 30.84 -13.31
C ASN A 34 -22.96 31.11 -14.55
N GLN A 35 -23.47 30.90 -15.77
CA GLN A 35 -22.72 31.27 -16.99
C GLN A 35 -22.78 32.76 -17.37
N VAL A 36 -23.61 33.55 -16.71
CA VAL A 36 -23.76 35.00 -17.03
C VAL A 36 -22.84 35.91 -16.18
N ILE A 37 -22.11 35.39 -15.18
CA ILE A 37 -21.26 36.23 -14.31
C ILE A 37 -19.75 35.97 -14.50
N THR A 38 -19.32 35.14 -15.44
CA THR A 38 -17.91 34.95 -15.75
C THR A 38 -17.55 35.29 -17.20
N THR A 39 -17.62 36.57 -17.54
CA THR A 39 -16.84 37.08 -18.64
C THR A 39 -15.52 37.63 -18.06
N VAL A 40 -14.55 36.81 -17.83
CA VAL A 40 -13.12 36.92 -18.07
C VAL A 40 -12.44 35.67 -17.43
N ASP A 41 -12.67 34.52 -18.02
CA ASP A 41 -11.70 33.46 -17.91
C ASP A 41 -11.38 32.95 -19.31
N LYS A 42 -10.21 33.36 -19.82
CA LYS A 42 -9.63 32.69 -20.97
C LYS A 42 -9.49 31.22 -20.55
N LYS A 43 -10.40 30.35 -21.04
CA LYS A 43 -10.19 28.92 -21.03
C LYS A 43 -8.80 28.65 -21.62
N VAL A 44 -7.80 28.50 -20.78
CA VAL A 44 -6.55 27.85 -21.19
C VAL A 44 -7.00 26.45 -21.60
N LYS A 45 -7.07 26.20 -22.91
CA LYS A 45 -7.22 24.83 -23.42
C LYS A 45 -6.07 24.05 -22.80
N LYS A 46 -6.34 23.10 -21.88
CA LYS A 46 -5.36 22.14 -21.46
C LYS A 46 -4.86 21.46 -22.74
N THR A 47 -3.66 21.78 -23.16
CA THR A 47 -2.99 21.10 -24.27
C THR A 47 -2.89 19.62 -23.88
N LYS A 48 -3.27 18.72 -24.80
CA LYS A 48 -3.09 17.27 -24.59
C LYS A 48 -1.61 17.05 -24.29
N LYS A 49 -1.29 16.37 -23.18
CA LYS A 49 0.11 16.00 -22.85
C LYS A 49 0.68 15.18 -23.99
N THR A 50 1.90 15.50 -24.44
CA THR A 50 2.59 14.73 -25.45
C THR A 50 2.97 13.34 -24.91
N PRO A 51 3.30 12.36 -25.76
CA PRO A 51 3.84 11.08 -25.30
C PRO A 51 5.07 11.24 -24.41
N GLU A 52 5.94 12.20 -24.73
CA GLU A 52 7.12 12.55 -23.95
C GLU A 52 6.79 13.11 -22.57
N GLU A 53 5.80 14.01 -22.47
CA GLU A 53 5.33 14.54 -21.20
C GLU A 53 4.67 13.46 -20.33
N ARG A 54 4.03 12.45 -20.94
CA ARG A 54 3.48 11.30 -20.23
C ARG A 54 4.57 10.36 -19.72
N ALA A 55 5.60 10.10 -20.54
CA ALA A 55 6.76 9.29 -20.15
C ALA A 55 7.55 9.95 -19.00
N LEU A 56 7.71 11.28 -19.04
CA LEU A 56 8.34 12.05 -17.96
C LEU A 56 7.54 11.96 -16.65
N PHE A 57 6.24 12.05 -16.75
CA PHE A 57 5.33 11.92 -15.61
C PHE A 57 5.44 10.54 -14.92
N ALA A 58 5.56 9.51 -15.73
CA ALA A 58 5.79 8.16 -15.30
C ALA A 58 7.12 8.00 -14.56
N GLN A 59 8.14 8.60 -15.10
CA GLN A 59 9.48 8.59 -14.51
C GLN A 59 9.52 9.36 -13.18
N GLU A 60 8.81 10.47 -13.04
CA GLU A 60 8.74 11.24 -11.79
C GLU A 60 8.10 10.44 -10.65
N ARG A 61 7.08 9.63 -10.93
CA ARG A 61 6.45 8.75 -9.94
C ARG A 61 7.40 7.64 -9.48
N LEU A 62 8.10 7.00 -10.41
CA LEU A 62 9.12 6.02 -10.10
C LEU A 62 10.24 6.60 -9.25
N GLU A 63 10.78 7.74 -9.66
CA GLU A 63 11.84 8.41 -8.94
C GLU A 63 11.40 8.80 -7.52
N HIS A 64 10.12 9.08 -7.32
CA HIS A 64 9.58 9.37 -5.99
C HIS A 64 9.83 8.21 -5.02
N GLU A 65 9.54 6.97 -5.38
CA GLU A 65 9.73 5.81 -4.50
C GLU A 65 11.21 5.38 -4.37
N LEU A 66 11.94 5.39 -5.47
CA LEU A 66 13.35 4.95 -5.48
C LEU A 66 14.27 5.90 -4.71
N LYS A 67 14.05 7.21 -4.79
CA LYS A 67 14.91 8.18 -4.12
C LYS A 67 14.90 8.06 -2.59
N PHE A 68 13.84 7.51 -1.98
CA PHE A 68 13.82 7.20 -0.54
C PHE A 68 14.77 6.08 -0.15
N GLN A 69 15.13 5.24 -1.08
CA GLN A 69 15.87 4.01 -0.82
C GLN A 69 17.34 4.13 -1.22
N ARG A 70 17.67 4.96 -2.24
CA ARG A 70 19.04 5.11 -2.71
C ARG A 70 19.92 5.79 -1.66
N ASN A 71 21.14 5.30 -1.50
CA ASN A 71 22.18 6.07 -0.81
C ASN A 71 22.51 7.30 -1.67
N PRO A 72 22.37 8.52 -1.16
CA PRO A 72 22.52 9.74 -1.96
C PRO A 72 23.97 9.97 -2.44
N THR A 73 24.95 9.30 -1.83
CA THR A 73 26.37 9.42 -2.22
C THR A 73 26.73 8.46 -3.35
N THR A 74 26.22 7.22 -3.29
CA THR A 74 26.53 6.20 -4.31
C THR A 74 25.50 6.16 -5.42
N GLY A 75 24.27 6.64 -5.19
CA GLY A 75 23.13 6.52 -6.10
C GLY A 75 22.51 5.13 -6.16
N GLU A 76 23.06 4.18 -5.42
CA GLU A 76 22.62 2.78 -5.36
C GLU A 76 21.75 2.50 -4.15
N ILE A 77 20.94 1.45 -4.20
CA ILE A 77 20.17 0.95 -3.05
C ILE A 77 21.05 -0.05 -2.31
N PRO A 78 21.46 0.23 -1.06
CA PRO A 78 22.35 -0.66 -0.30
C PRO A 78 21.55 -1.88 0.21
N LEU A 79 21.79 -3.01 -0.40
CA LEU A 79 20.98 -4.22 -0.22
C LEU A 79 21.25 -4.90 1.11
N GLU A 80 22.51 -4.92 1.57
CA GLU A 80 22.88 -5.43 2.89
C GLU A 80 22.15 -4.68 4.01
N GLU A 81 21.98 -3.38 3.89
CA GLU A 81 21.25 -2.58 4.86
C GLU A 81 19.75 -2.86 4.85
N LYS A 82 19.16 -3.09 3.67
CA LYS A 82 17.76 -3.52 3.57
C LYS A 82 17.54 -4.90 4.20
N GLU A 83 18.47 -5.82 4.05
CA GLU A 83 18.42 -7.13 4.71
C GLU A 83 18.60 -7.01 6.22
N GLN A 84 19.50 -6.13 6.66
CA GLN A 84 19.68 -5.81 8.07
C GLN A 84 18.43 -5.16 8.67
N GLU A 85 17.80 -4.21 7.96
CA GLU A 85 16.52 -3.62 8.39
C GLU A 85 15.45 -4.70 8.59
N PHE A 86 15.28 -5.58 7.62
CA PHE A 86 14.34 -6.69 7.71
C PHE A 86 14.63 -7.58 8.92
N THR A 87 15.86 -8.05 9.06
CA THR A 87 16.29 -8.94 10.16
C THR A 87 16.12 -8.25 11.51
N SER A 88 16.47 -6.96 11.59
CA SER A 88 16.34 -6.15 12.80
C SER A 88 14.87 -5.97 13.19
N ALA A 89 13.99 -5.67 12.23
CA ALA A 89 12.56 -5.51 12.46
C ALA A 89 11.90 -6.83 12.92
N MET A 90 12.27 -7.97 12.33
CA MET A 90 11.81 -9.29 12.75
C MET A 90 12.25 -9.62 14.18
N ASN A 91 13.51 -9.39 14.50
CA ASN A 91 14.03 -9.61 15.84
C ASN A 91 13.34 -8.69 16.87
N ALA A 92 13.13 -7.41 16.52
CA ALA A 92 12.43 -6.46 17.40
C ALA A 92 10.99 -6.91 17.66
N LYS A 93 10.27 -7.38 16.64
CA LYS A 93 8.91 -7.94 16.78
C LYS A 93 8.88 -9.17 17.69
N ASP A 94 9.80 -10.10 17.51
CA ASP A 94 9.88 -11.31 18.32
C ASP A 94 10.19 -10.98 19.79
N ILE A 95 11.10 -10.02 20.01
CA ILE A 95 11.42 -9.51 21.35
C ILE A 95 10.22 -8.80 21.98
N ALA A 96 9.48 -7.99 21.23
CA ALA A 96 8.29 -7.28 21.72
C ALA A 96 7.18 -8.26 22.09
N ALA A 97 6.92 -9.26 21.23
CA ALA A 97 5.97 -10.34 21.51
C ALA A 97 6.34 -11.10 22.80
N PHE A 98 7.63 -11.26 23.06
CA PHE A 98 8.12 -11.92 24.27
C PHE A 98 7.98 -11.02 25.52
N ASN A 99 8.38 -9.76 25.42
CA ASN A 99 8.51 -8.86 26.59
C ASN A 99 7.20 -8.21 27.01
N ARG A 100 6.12 -8.20 26.18
CA ARG A 100 4.86 -7.46 26.39
C ARG A 100 5.09 -6.01 26.86
N LYS A 101 6.12 -5.34 26.33
CA LYS A 101 6.61 -4.07 26.88
C LYS A 101 5.76 -2.86 26.47
N SER A 102 5.07 -2.87 25.33
CA SER A 102 4.23 -1.74 24.94
C SER A 102 2.90 -1.78 25.69
N SER A 103 2.61 -0.73 26.44
CA SER A 103 1.32 -0.51 27.09
C SER A 103 0.29 0.12 26.15
N ARG A 104 0.71 0.41 24.89
CA ARG A 104 -0.10 1.08 23.87
C ARG A 104 -0.78 0.06 22.99
N THR A 105 -2.10 0.21 22.83
CA THR A 105 -2.90 -0.60 21.89
C THR A 105 -3.18 0.23 20.66
N TYR A 106 -2.98 -0.35 19.49
CA TYR A 106 -3.23 0.29 18.20
C TYR A 106 -4.55 -0.24 17.63
N THR A 107 -5.48 0.67 17.37
CA THR A 107 -6.80 0.34 16.82
C THR A 107 -6.83 0.75 15.36
N SER A 108 -7.30 -0.14 14.49
CA SER A 108 -7.51 0.17 13.07
C SER A 108 -8.53 1.30 12.91
N ARG A 109 -8.21 2.24 12.04
CA ARG A 109 -9.10 3.33 11.60
C ARG A 109 -9.55 3.12 10.16
N GLY A 110 -9.29 1.93 9.61
CA GLY A 110 -9.72 1.53 8.28
C GLY A 110 -8.82 2.02 7.13
N PRO A 111 -9.38 2.05 5.92
CA PRO A 111 -10.78 1.78 5.54
C PRO A 111 -11.18 0.32 5.76
N SER A 112 -12.32 0.11 6.42
CA SER A 112 -12.90 -1.23 6.56
C SER A 112 -13.85 -1.60 5.42
N ASN A 113 -14.19 -0.65 4.55
CA ASN A 113 -15.17 -0.78 3.48
C ASN A 113 -14.62 -0.46 2.09
N LEU A 114 -13.38 -0.01 1.99
CA LEU A 114 -12.69 0.31 0.74
C LEU A 114 -11.45 -0.56 0.61
N GLY A 115 -11.15 -1.01 -0.62
CA GLY A 115 -9.97 -1.81 -0.94
C GLY A 115 -8.94 -1.03 -1.73
N GLY A 116 -7.71 -1.51 -1.68
CA GLY A 116 -6.60 -1.03 -2.51
C GLY A 116 -6.15 -2.09 -3.51
N ARG A 117 -5.03 -1.86 -4.17
CA ARG A 117 -4.53 -2.65 -5.29
C ARG A 117 -4.50 -4.15 -5.03
N THR A 118 -5.25 -4.88 -5.86
CA THR A 118 -5.45 -6.33 -5.80
C THR A 118 -5.12 -6.95 -7.15
N ARG A 119 -4.07 -7.79 -7.19
CA ARG A 119 -3.59 -8.41 -8.43
C ARG A 119 -3.92 -9.89 -8.58
N ALA A 120 -4.27 -10.53 -7.51
CA ALA A 120 -4.53 -11.96 -7.53
C ALA A 120 -5.79 -12.30 -6.75
N LEU A 121 -6.63 -13.13 -7.33
CA LEU A 121 -7.88 -13.58 -6.71
C LEU A 121 -8.24 -14.97 -7.21
N ARG A 122 -8.64 -15.88 -6.31
CA ARG A 122 -9.19 -17.20 -6.65
C ARG A 122 -10.29 -17.58 -5.69
N VAL A 123 -11.32 -18.22 -6.24
CA VAL A 123 -12.40 -18.89 -5.48
C VAL A 123 -11.97 -20.32 -5.20
N ASP A 124 -12.21 -20.80 -3.98
CA ASP A 124 -11.81 -22.16 -3.55
C ASP A 124 -12.62 -23.24 -4.29
N LEU A 125 -11.92 -24.10 -5.01
CA LEU A 125 -12.49 -25.24 -5.76
C LEU A 125 -13.15 -26.30 -4.86
N SER A 126 -12.82 -26.32 -3.57
CA SER A 126 -13.41 -27.27 -2.61
C SER A 126 -14.69 -26.75 -1.96
N ASP A 127 -14.99 -25.45 -2.10
CA ASP A 127 -16.16 -24.79 -1.51
C ASP A 127 -17.24 -24.52 -2.57
N ASN A 128 -18.15 -25.45 -2.74
CA ASN A 128 -19.25 -25.35 -3.70
C ASN A 128 -20.21 -24.17 -3.45
N THR A 129 -20.07 -23.45 -2.34
CA THR A 129 -20.86 -22.24 -2.04
C THR A 129 -20.21 -20.98 -2.60
N SER A 130 -18.95 -21.07 -3.02
CA SER A 130 -18.09 -19.94 -3.45
C SER A 130 -17.94 -18.84 -2.39
N ASN A 131 -18.06 -19.21 -1.11
CA ASN A 131 -17.87 -18.28 0.00
C ASN A 131 -16.41 -18.16 0.42
N THR A 132 -15.61 -19.20 0.13
CA THR A 132 -14.17 -19.17 0.39
C THR A 132 -13.44 -18.56 -0.81
N ILE A 133 -12.80 -17.42 -0.59
CA ILE A 133 -12.06 -16.68 -1.59
C ILE A 133 -10.72 -16.26 -0.98
N ILE A 134 -9.66 -16.31 -1.77
CA ILE A 134 -8.35 -15.77 -1.40
C ILE A 134 -8.02 -14.66 -2.38
N ALA A 135 -7.54 -13.52 -1.86
CA ALA A 135 -7.14 -12.37 -2.65
C ALA A 135 -5.82 -11.76 -2.12
N GLY A 136 -4.99 -11.26 -3.03
CA GLY A 136 -3.68 -10.74 -2.74
C GLY A 136 -3.53 -9.26 -3.06
N GLY A 137 -3.14 -8.47 -2.05
CA GLY A 137 -2.74 -7.08 -2.20
C GLY A 137 -1.24 -6.93 -2.40
N VAL A 138 -0.84 -5.97 -3.23
CA VAL A 138 0.58 -5.79 -3.61
C VAL A 138 1.47 -5.15 -2.53
N SER A 139 0.91 -4.62 -1.46
CA SER A 139 1.68 -4.05 -0.34
C SER A 139 1.14 -4.47 1.02
N SER A 140 0.18 -5.39 1.03
CA SER A 140 -0.63 -5.72 2.22
C SER A 140 -0.57 -7.20 2.56
N GLY A 141 -0.16 -8.04 1.62
CA GLY A 141 -0.16 -9.48 1.75
C GLY A 141 -1.42 -10.16 1.27
N LEU A 142 -1.68 -11.35 1.81
CA LEU A 142 -2.74 -12.26 1.38
C LEU A 142 -3.89 -12.25 2.38
N PHE A 143 -5.11 -12.21 1.88
CA PHE A 143 -6.35 -12.22 2.65
C PHE A 143 -7.23 -13.37 2.24
N ARG A 144 -7.97 -13.93 3.18
CA ARG A 144 -8.92 -15.03 3.01
C ARG A 144 -10.26 -14.67 3.62
N THR A 145 -11.34 -14.93 2.89
CA THR A 145 -12.71 -14.90 3.40
C THR A 145 -13.32 -16.31 3.33
N THR A 146 -14.29 -16.59 4.20
CA THR A 146 -15.12 -17.80 4.17
C THR A 146 -16.60 -17.48 4.16
N ASN A 147 -16.95 -16.22 3.94
CA ASN A 147 -18.33 -15.73 3.96
C ASN A 147 -18.63 -14.83 2.74
N GLY A 148 -17.99 -15.10 1.61
CA GLY A 148 -18.25 -14.44 0.34
C GLY A 148 -17.81 -12.98 0.29
N GLY A 149 -16.80 -12.59 1.07
CA GLY A 149 -16.28 -11.23 1.13
C GLY A 149 -17.04 -10.31 2.11
N THR A 150 -17.86 -10.89 3.00
CA THR A 150 -18.49 -10.12 4.07
C THR A 150 -17.47 -9.66 5.10
N THR A 151 -16.44 -10.46 5.35
CA THR A 151 -15.25 -10.08 6.11
C THR A 151 -14.02 -10.80 5.56
N TRP A 152 -12.85 -10.19 5.69
CA TRP A 152 -11.57 -10.77 5.31
C TRP A 152 -10.64 -10.90 6.51
N THR A 153 -9.80 -11.91 6.48
CA THR A 153 -8.73 -12.11 7.46
C THR A 153 -7.40 -12.19 6.72
N LYS A 154 -6.41 -11.41 7.16
CA LYS A 154 -5.05 -11.52 6.64
C LYS A 154 -4.46 -12.88 7.04
N VAL A 155 -3.95 -13.62 6.06
CA VAL A 155 -3.40 -14.97 6.25
C VAL A 155 -1.94 -15.08 5.81
N SER A 156 -1.38 -14.09 5.13
CA SER A 156 0.07 -14.05 4.92
C SER A 156 0.79 -13.89 6.26
N PRO A 157 1.98 -14.47 6.41
CA PRO A 157 2.81 -14.24 7.59
C PRO A 157 3.06 -12.75 7.83
N ASN A 158 3.14 -12.32 9.09
CA ASN A 158 3.50 -10.94 9.46
C ASN A 158 5.02 -10.76 9.59
N ASP A 159 5.77 -11.48 8.79
CA ASP A 159 7.23 -11.49 8.76
C ASP A 159 7.82 -10.62 7.65
N ASP A 160 7.03 -10.26 6.66
CA ASP A 160 7.45 -9.38 5.57
C ASP A 160 6.27 -8.60 4.97
N ILE A 161 6.57 -7.71 4.02
CA ILE A 161 5.59 -7.13 3.10
C ILE A 161 5.47 -8.11 1.93
N HIS A 162 4.37 -8.87 1.92
CA HIS A 162 4.09 -9.80 0.84
C HIS A 162 3.41 -9.06 -0.31
N ASN A 163 4.17 -8.82 -1.39
CA ASN A 163 3.68 -8.21 -2.63
C ASN A 163 3.03 -9.28 -3.49
N VAL A 164 1.79 -9.66 -3.17
CA VAL A 164 1.12 -10.82 -3.81
C VAL A 164 0.64 -10.47 -5.21
N THR A 165 1.09 -11.25 -6.20
CA THR A 165 0.83 -11.01 -7.62
C THR A 165 0.19 -12.17 -8.35
N ALA A 166 0.26 -13.37 -7.80
CA ALA A 166 -0.27 -14.60 -8.41
C ALA A 166 -0.82 -15.55 -7.35
N LEU A 167 -1.86 -16.29 -7.69
CA LEU A 167 -2.49 -17.32 -6.86
C LEU A 167 -2.81 -18.55 -7.70
N ALA A 168 -2.57 -19.75 -7.15
CA ALA A 168 -3.00 -21.02 -7.73
C ALA A 168 -3.46 -21.98 -6.65
N GLN A 169 -4.46 -22.80 -6.99
CA GLN A 169 -4.94 -23.92 -6.17
C GLN A 169 -4.72 -25.22 -6.93
N ASP A 170 -4.36 -26.28 -6.25
CA ASP A 170 -4.29 -27.61 -6.87
C ASP A 170 -5.71 -28.08 -7.22
N PRO A 171 -6.06 -28.19 -8.51
CA PRO A 171 -7.44 -28.54 -8.90
C PRO A 171 -7.78 -30.04 -8.76
N ARG A 172 -6.79 -30.88 -8.45
CA ARG A 172 -7.00 -32.33 -8.39
C ARG A 172 -7.86 -32.71 -7.19
N PRO A 173 -8.86 -33.59 -7.38
CA PRO A 173 -9.66 -34.11 -6.26
C PRO A 173 -8.79 -34.67 -5.15
N GLY A 174 -9.02 -34.22 -3.91
CA GLY A 174 -8.25 -34.64 -2.74
C GLY A 174 -6.97 -33.82 -2.48
N SER A 175 -6.60 -32.90 -3.38
CA SER A 175 -5.44 -32.00 -3.21
C SER A 175 -5.84 -30.53 -3.16
N GLN A 176 -7.12 -30.22 -3.19
CA GLN A 176 -7.63 -28.82 -3.24
C GLN A 176 -7.34 -28.00 -1.98
N ASN A 177 -6.85 -28.63 -0.91
CA ASN A 177 -6.31 -27.94 0.25
C ASN A 177 -4.90 -27.35 0.01
N ILE A 178 -4.27 -27.66 -1.13
CA ILE A 178 -2.95 -27.16 -1.51
C ILE A 178 -3.11 -25.89 -2.33
N TRP A 179 -2.48 -24.83 -1.85
CA TRP A 179 -2.50 -23.52 -2.48
C TRP A 179 -1.09 -22.96 -2.63
N TYR A 180 -0.94 -22.05 -3.58
CA TYR A 180 0.32 -21.33 -3.82
C TYR A 180 0.03 -19.87 -4.04
N TYR A 181 0.92 -18.97 -3.53
CA TYR A 181 0.97 -17.59 -3.98
C TYR A 181 2.38 -17.18 -4.36
N GLY A 182 2.48 -16.37 -5.38
CA GLY A 182 3.70 -15.74 -5.87
C GLY A 182 3.78 -14.28 -5.46
N THR A 183 4.99 -13.77 -5.35
CA THR A 183 5.26 -12.42 -4.93
C THR A 183 6.13 -11.67 -5.93
N GLY A 184 6.08 -10.34 -5.86
CA GLY A 184 6.87 -9.44 -6.67
C GLY A 184 6.13 -8.84 -7.86
N GLU A 185 5.75 -7.58 -7.73
CA GLU A 185 5.10 -6.83 -8.80
C GLU A 185 6.14 -6.16 -9.69
N ARG A 186 6.30 -6.65 -10.92
CA ARG A 186 7.25 -6.11 -11.89
C ARG A 186 6.88 -4.73 -12.42
N ARG A 187 5.57 -4.47 -12.54
CA ARG A 187 5.00 -3.18 -12.92
C ARG A 187 4.10 -2.68 -11.81
N GLY A 188 4.63 -1.90 -10.91
CA GLY A 188 3.91 -1.37 -9.75
C GLY A 188 3.06 -0.13 -10.02
N ASN A 189 3.03 0.38 -11.25
CA ASN A 189 2.11 1.41 -11.70
C ASN A 189 2.06 1.51 -13.23
N SER A 190 1.08 2.23 -13.74
CA SER A 190 0.82 2.48 -15.15
C SER A 190 1.97 3.13 -15.92
N ALA A 191 2.92 3.68 -15.23
CA ALA A 191 3.77 4.70 -15.77
C ALA A 191 5.21 4.25 -15.96
N SER A 192 5.72 3.18 -15.34
CA SER A 192 7.09 2.75 -15.56
C SER A 192 7.41 1.33 -15.11
N LEU A 193 8.38 0.74 -15.82
CA LEU A 193 9.03 -0.54 -15.51
C LEU A 193 9.80 -0.53 -14.18
N GLY A 194 9.94 0.59 -13.54
CA GLY A 194 10.84 0.78 -12.42
C GLY A 194 10.21 0.90 -11.04
N SER A 195 8.88 0.98 -10.92
CA SER A 195 8.19 0.93 -9.63
C SER A 195 7.93 -0.50 -9.18
N ALA A 196 8.89 -1.39 -9.41
CA ALA A 196 8.79 -2.78 -9.05
C ALA A 196 8.76 -2.95 -7.53
N PHE A 197 7.76 -3.67 -7.05
CA PHE A 197 7.71 -4.18 -5.69
C PHE A 197 8.29 -5.60 -5.71
N ARG A 198 9.52 -5.73 -5.27
CA ARG A 198 10.21 -7.00 -5.26
C ARG A 198 9.55 -8.02 -4.34
N GLY A 199 9.45 -9.24 -4.84
CA GLY A 199 8.99 -10.40 -4.09
C GLY A 199 10.14 -11.25 -3.54
N ARG A 200 9.77 -12.38 -2.95
CA ARG A 200 10.67 -13.40 -2.42
C ARG A 200 10.24 -14.80 -2.85
N GLY A 201 9.86 -14.97 -4.13
CA GLY A 201 9.47 -16.25 -4.68
C GLY A 201 8.03 -16.67 -4.34
N VAL A 202 7.85 -17.94 -4.04
CA VAL A 202 6.54 -18.59 -3.92
C VAL A 202 6.34 -19.21 -2.54
N TRP A 203 5.13 -19.06 -1.97
CA TRP A 203 4.68 -19.70 -0.74
C TRP A 203 3.66 -20.78 -1.02
N LYS A 204 3.63 -21.80 -0.18
CA LYS A 204 2.71 -22.93 -0.24
C LYS A 204 1.90 -23.05 1.04
N SER A 205 0.61 -23.30 0.89
CA SER A 205 -0.30 -23.77 1.95
C SER A 205 -0.70 -25.24 1.70
N ILE A 206 -0.93 -25.98 2.77
CA ILE A 206 -1.48 -27.35 2.73
C ILE A 206 -2.76 -27.49 3.57
N ASP A 207 -3.32 -26.37 4.00
CA ASP A 207 -4.46 -26.27 4.91
C ASP A 207 -5.54 -25.30 4.40
N SER A 208 -5.78 -25.29 3.09
CA SER A 208 -6.78 -24.45 2.41
C SER A 208 -6.53 -22.95 2.55
N GLY A 209 -5.26 -22.55 2.53
CA GLY A 209 -4.88 -21.14 2.54
C GLY A 209 -4.92 -20.46 3.91
N VAL A 210 -4.90 -21.23 5.00
CA VAL A 210 -4.89 -20.72 6.37
C VAL A 210 -3.49 -20.37 6.83
N THR A 211 -2.52 -21.27 6.61
CA THR A 211 -1.11 -21.04 6.93
C THR A 211 -0.23 -21.25 5.71
N TRP A 212 0.91 -20.58 5.68
CA TRP A 212 1.78 -20.50 4.52
C TRP A 212 3.25 -20.68 4.88
N THR A 213 3.96 -21.43 4.04
CA THR A 213 5.40 -21.64 4.17
C THR A 213 6.07 -21.37 2.83
N GLN A 214 7.18 -20.66 2.83
CA GLN A 214 7.95 -20.38 1.62
C GLN A 214 8.53 -21.66 1.04
N ILE A 215 8.45 -21.81 -0.28
CA ILE A 215 9.14 -22.88 -1.00
C ILE A 215 10.62 -22.50 -1.08
N ALA A 216 11.47 -23.15 -0.31
CA ALA A 216 12.88 -22.81 -0.18
C ALA A 216 13.64 -22.73 -1.52
N ALA A 217 13.27 -23.56 -2.50
CA ALA A 217 13.86 -23.55 -3.83
C ALA A 217 13.54 -22.29 -4.65
N THR A 218 12.54 -21.49 -4.24
CA THR A 218 12.14 -20.24 -4.89
C THR A 218 12.57 -19.02 -4.12
N ASN A 219 13.30 -19.16 -3.00
CA ASN A 219 13.73 -18.03 -2.20
C ASN A 219 14.68 -17.14 -3.00
N SER A 220 14.37 -15.88 -3.04
CA SER A 220 15.16 -14.82 -3.63
C SER A 220 15.76 -13.95 -2.52
N THR A 221 16.97 -13.42 -2.73
CA THR A 221 17.63 -12.50 -1.79
C THR A 221 17.04 -11.10 -1.91
N PHE A 222 17.54 -10.10 -1.16
CA PHE A 222 17.08 -8.71 -1.30
C PHE A 222 17.74 -7.97 -2.47
N ASP A 223 18.62 -8.62 -3.24
CA ASP A 223 19.21 -8.05 -4.42
C ASP A 223 18.18 -7.85 -5.53
N LEU A 224 18.15 -6.67 -6.12
CA LEU A 224 17.26 -6.36 -7.22
C LEU A 224 17.79 -7.04 -8.48
N PHE A 225 16.92 -7.86 -9.10
CA PHE A 225 17.22 -8.53 -10.37
C PHE A 225 18.37 -9.55 -10.32
N ASP A 226 18.66 -10.14 -9.19
CA ASP A 226 19.60 -11.24 -9.07
C ASP A 226 18.93 -12.60 -9.33
N SER A 227 17.60 -12.65 -9.28
CA SER A 227 16.79 -13.83 -9.54
C SER A 227 15.56 -13.52 -10.39
N ASP A 228 15.21 -14.42 -11.31
CA ASP A 228 13.94 -14.35 -12.05
C ASP A 228 12.74 -14.41 -11.10
N LEU A 229 12.92 -15.03 -9.93
CA LEU A 229 11.91 -15.23 -8.89
C LEU A 229 11.70 -14.00 -8.00
N ASP A 230 12.39 -12.91 -8.25
CA ASP A 230 12.06 -11.58 -7.69
C ASP A 230 10.68 -11.11 -8.11
N TYR A 231 10.19 -11.60 -9.26
CA TYR A 231 8.91 -11.21 -9.82
C TYR A 231 8.17 -12.42 -10.37
N VAL A 232 7.18 -12.89 -9.64
CA VAL A 232 6.29 -13.99 -10.06
C VAL A 232 5.04 -13.39 -10.68
N ASN A 233 4.88 -13.53 -11.99
CA ASN A 233 3.81 -12.90 -12.76
C ASN A 233 2.52 -13.74 -12.80
N ALA A 234 2.64 -15.09 -12.87
CA ALA A 234 1.51 -16.00 -12.86
C ALA A 234 1.87 -17.38 -12.27
N LEU A 235 0.89 -18.05 -11.73
CA LEU A 235 0.99 -19.40 -11.18
C LEU A 235 -0.17 -20.26 -11.67
N GLU A 236 0.10 -21.50 -12.09
CA GLU A 236 -0.93 -22.48 -12.39
C GLU A 236 -0.50 -23.90 -11.98
N VAL A 237 -1.42 -24.67 -11.41
CA VAL A 237 -1.16 -26.10 -11.08
C VAL A 237 -1.72 -27.00 -12.16
N ASN A 238 -0.87 -27.86 -12.70
CA ASN A 238 -1.27 -28.81 -13.74
C ASN A 238 -2.28 -29.86 -13.20
N PRO A 239 -3.51 -29.91 -13.74
CA PRO A 239 -4.58 -30.76 -13.21
C PRO A 239 -4.32 -32.27 -13.38
N THR A 240 -3.37 -32.66 -14.21
CA THR A 240 -3.10 -34.10 -14.47
C THR A 240 -1.99 -34.64 -13.59
N ASN A 241 -1.00 -33.84 -13.21
CA ASN A 241 0.17 -34.30 -12.44
C ASN A 241 0.43 -33.51 -11.14
N GLY A 242 -0.18 -32.36 -10.97
CA GLY A 242 -0.01 -31.50 -9.78
C GLY A 242 1.26 -30.71 -9.76
N HIS A 243 2.01 -30.64 -10.84
CA HIS A 243 3.16 -29.77 -10.93
C HIS A 243 2.72 -28.30 -10.98
N LEU A 244 3.38 -27.48 -10.18
CA LEU A 244 3.18 -26.03 -10.22
C LEU A 244 4.06 -25.45 -11.35
N MET A 245 3.41 -24.75 -12.28
CA MET A 245 4.07 -23.92 -13.27
C MET A 245 4.16 -22.50 -12.75
N ILE A 246 5.34 -21.89 -12.84
CA ILE A 246 5.64 -20.56 -12.31
C ILE A 246 6.14 -19.70 -13.48
N ALA A 247 5.36 -18.71 -13.87
CA ALA A 247 5.78 -17.68 -14.79
C ALA A 247 6.49 -16.57 -13.99
N ALA A 248 7.80 -16.59 -13.99
CA ALA A 248 8.65 -15.59 -13.35
C ALA A 248 9.24 -14.63 -14.39
N ASP A 249 9.99 -13.62 -13.95
CA ASP A 249 10.65 -12.70 -14.89
C ASP A 249 11.59 -13.49 -15.82
N ALA A 250 11.36 -13.38 -17.13
CA ALA A 250 12.14 -14.05 -18.17
C ALA A 250 12.18 -15.60 -18.15
N THR A 251 11.48 -16.29 -17.27
CA THR A 251 11.60 -17.75 -17.10
C THR A 251 10.26 -18.40 -16.73
N ILE A 252 9.99 -19.54 -17.36
CA ILE A 252 8.93 -20.47 -16.94
C ILE A 252 9.58 -21.61 -16.16
N TYR A 253 9.22 -21.73 -14.90
CA TYR A 253 9.65 -22.82 -14.02
C TYR A 253 8.55 -23.88 -13.85
N ARG A 254 8.97 -25.09 -13.55
CA ARG A 254 8.13 -26.17 -13.05
C ARG A 254 8.63 -26.63 -11.68
N PHE A 255 7.73 -26.69 -10.72
CA PHE A 255 8.01 -27.28 -9.41
C PHE A 255 7.20 -28.57 -9.23
N ASP A 256 7.85 -29.71 -9.05
CA ASP A 256 7.22 -31.02 -8.93
C ASP A 256 6.86 -31.42 -7.48
N GLY A 257 7.00 -30.51 -6.55
CA GLY A 257 6.82 -30.71 -5.11
C GLY A 257 8.14 -30.81 -4.35
N THR A 258 9.25 -31.04 -5.04
CA THR A 258 10.61 -31.18 -4.48
C THR A 258 11.64 -30.38 -5.27
N THR A 259 11.60 -30.47 -6.58
CA THR A 259 12.61 -29.90 -7.48
C THR A 259 12.00 -28.76 -8.30
N LEU A 260 12.74 -27.66 -8.37
CA LEU A 260 12.44 -26.52 -9.23
C LEU A 260 13.29 -26.66 -10.52
N THR A 261 12.62 -26.70 -11.65
CA THR A 261 13.26 -26.88 -12.97
C THR A 261 12.91 -25.70 -13.87
N LYS A 262 13.90 -25.10 -14.56
CA LYS A 262 13.70 -24.15 -15.65
C LYS A 262 13.24 -24.91 -16.89
N GLU A 263 12.05 -24.61 -17.39
CA GLU A 263 11.49 -25.26 -18.60
C GLU A 263 11.71 -24.40 -19.85
N LEU A 264 11.54 -23.08 -19.72
CA LEU A 264 11.87 -22.09 -20.75
C LEU A 264 12.58 -20.90 -20.08
N GLU A 265 13.71 -20.49 -20.62
CA GLU A 265 14.51 -19.40 -20.07
C GLU A 265 15.02 -18.47 -21.16
N GLN A 266 14.79 -17.19 -21.01
CA GLN A 266 15.37 -16.13 -21.78
C GLN A 266 16.72 -15.72 -21.16
N THR A 267 17.83 -16.10 -21.79
CA THR A 267 19.17 -15.95 -21.19
C THR A 267 19.87 -14.60 -21.46
N SER A 268 19.27 -13.68 -22.22
CA SER A 268 19.89 -12.35 -22.51
C SER A 268 19.00 -11.51 -23.44
N PRO A 269 19.04 -10.17 -23.36
CA PRO A 269 19.59 -9.33 -22.31
C PRO A 269 18.60 -9.16 -21.15
N SER A 270 19.08 -8.68 -20.00
CA SER A 270 18.35 -8.47 -18.75
C SER A 270 17.37 -7.30 -18.80
N THR A 271 16.47 -7.27 -19.75
CA THR A 271 15.31 -6.37 -19.73
C THR A 271 14.14 -7.09 -19.08
N ALA A 272 13.31 -6.36 -18.36
CA ALA A 272 12.11 -6.87 -17.73
C ALA A 272 11.25 -7.66 -18.72
N ILE A 273 11.24 -8.97 -18.63
CA ILE A 273 10.50 -9.86 -19.52
C ILE A 273 9.35 -10.47 -18.73
N LEU A 274 8.20 -9.84 -18.83
CA LEU A 274 6.98 -10.35 -18.27
C LEU A 274 6.58 -11.65 -18.98
N THR A 275 6.21 -12.65 -18.20
CA THR A 275 5.76 -13.95 -18.65
C THR A 275 4.35 -14.22 -18.16
N ASP A 276 3.66 -15.16 -18.80
CA ASP A 276 2.39 -15.66 -18.34
C ASP A 276 2.30 -17.18 -18.58
N VAL A 277 1.42 -17.87 -17.83
CA VAL A 277 1.19 -19.30 -17.99
C VAL A 277 -0.26 -19.67 -17.70
N VAL A 278 -0.86 -20.47 -18.57
CA VAL A 278 -2.19 -21.06 -18.38
C VAL A 278 -2.15 -22.54 -18.74
N ILE A 279 -3.04 -23.35 -18.13
CA ILE A 279 -3.08 -24.79 -18.32
C ILE A 279 -4.52 -25.23 -18.58
N ASN A 280 -4.77 -25.98 -19.67
CA ASN A 280 -6.09 -26.51 -19.90
C ASN A 280 -6.38 -27.76 -19.04
N SER A 281 -7.62 -28.23 -19.03
CA SER A 281 -8.04 -29.38 -18.22
C SER A 281 -7.40 -30.73 -18.61
N LEU A 282 -6.77 -30.80 -19.78
CA LEU A 282 -6.00 -31.97 -20.23
C LEU A 282 -4.51 -31.92 -19.83
N GLY A 283 -4.10 -30.88 -19.11
CA GLY A 283 -2.73 -30.69 -18.63
C GLY A 283 -1.77 -30.07 -19.63
N ARG A 284 -2.25 -29.63 -20.81
CA ARG A 284 -1.46 -28.88 -21.78
C ARG A 284 -1.20 -27.49 -21.26
N VAL A 285 0.05 -27.09 -21.29
CA VAL A 285 0.54 -25.79 -20.82
C VAL A 285 0.74 -24.86 -22.00
N PHE A 286 0.29 -23.62 -21.84
CA PHE A 286 0.60 -22.50 -22.70
C PHE A 286 1.35 -21.45 -21.89
N ALA A 287 2.40 -20.86 -22.46
CA ALA A 287 3.19 -19.83 -21.81
C ALA A 287 3.46 -18.69 -22.78
N SER A 288 3.62 -17.48 -22.27
CA SER A 288 3.98 -16.33 -23.07
C SER A 288 5.23 -15.62 -22.54
N PHE A 289 5.93 -14.97 -23.44
CA PHE A 289 7.06 -14.09 -23.16
C PHE A 289 6.82 -12.73 -23.78
N HIS A 290 7.10 -11.69 -23.03
CA HIS A 290 7.05 -10.29 -23.42
C HIS A 290 7.63 -10.03 -24.81
N GLY A 291 6.95 -9.19 -25.60
CA GLY A 291 7.35 -8.84 -26.94
C GLY A 291 8.60 -7.96 -27.05
N ALA A 292 9.09 -7.79 -28.25
CA ALA A 292 10.06 -6.84 -28.77
C ALA A 292 11.55 -6.97 -28.36
N ALA A 293 11.91 -7.49 -27.20
CA ALA A 293 13.32 -7.57 -26.77
C ALA A 293 13.79 -8.99 -26.42
N SER A 294 12.90 -9.97 -26.56
CA SER A 294 13.13 -11.35 -26.14
C SER A 294 13.35 -12.27 -27.32
N THR A 295 14.34 -13.13 -27.27
CA THR A 295 14.49 -14.24 -28.24
C THR A 295 13.42 -15.29 -28.11
N HIS A 296 12.69 -15.29 -26.97
CA HIS A 296 11.56 -16.18 -26.67
C HIS A 296 10.19 -15.48 -26.84
N GLU A 297 10.17 -14.24 -27.31
CA GLU A 297 8.94 -13.46 -27.53
C GLU A 297 7.84 -14.30 -28.17
N GLY A 298 6.58 -14.11 -27.72
CA GLY A 298 5.39 -14.74 -28.25
C GLY A 298 4.82 -15.83 -27.35
N VAL A 299 4.12 -16.79 -27.95
CA VAL A 299 3.38 -17.83 -27.25
C VAL A 299 3.96 -19.24 -27.53
N TRP A 300 4.11 -20.01 -26.48
CA TRP A 300 4.66 -21.36 -26.47
C TRP A 300 3.66 -22.34 -25.93
N THR A 301 3.72 -23.61 -26.35
CA THR A 301 2.90 -24.70 -25.79
C THR A 301 3.72 -25.95 -25.54
N SER A 302 3.36 -26.67 -24.47
CA SER A 302 3.88 -27.98 -24.15
C SER A 302 2.74 -28.96 -23.80
N PRO A 303 2.74 -30.20 -24.24
CA PRO A 303 1.70 -31.16 -23.85
C PRO A 303 1.56 -31.40 -22.35
N THR A 304 2.65 -31.23 -21.58
CA THR A 304 2.72 -31.57 -20.15
C THR A 304 3.41 -30.52 -19.30
N GLY A 305 3.98 -29.49 -19.93
CA GLY A 305 4.83 -28.48 -19.24
C GLY A 305 6.23 -29.00 -18.94
N THR A 306 6.66 -30.13 -19.54
CA THR A 306 7.98 -30.72 -19.32
C THR A 306 8.71 -30.96 -20.64
N GLY A 307 9.92 -30.48 -20.77
CA GLY A 307 10.92 -30.86 -21.77
C GLY A 307 10.64 -30.46 -23.23
N SER A 308 9.43 -30.58 -23.68
CA SER A 308 9.07 -30.33 -25.09
C SER A 308 8.18 -29.12 -25.23
N TRP A 309 8.74 -28.02 -25.76
CA TRP A 309 8.01 -26.80 -26.02
C TRP A 309 8.04 -26.41 -27.50
N THR A 310 6.91 -25.98 -28.02
CA THR A 310 6.73 -25.52 -29.40
C THR A 310 6.25 -24.07 -29.37
N ARG A 311 6.93 -23.19 -30.08
CA ARG A 311 6.52 -21.80 -30.28
C ARG A 311 5.41 -21.76 -31.31
N ILE A 312 4.24 -21.22 -30.94
CA ILE A 312 3.04 -21.16 -31.79
C ILE A 312 2.71 -19.74 -32.27
N ALA A 313 3.28 -18.72 -31.65
CA ALA A 313 3.22 -17.33 -32.13
C ALA A 313 4.52 -16.59 -31.83
N GLN A 314 4.88 -15.67 -32.72
CA GLN A 314 6.00 -14.72 -32.60
C GLN A 314 5.76 -13.52 -33.52
N ASN A 315 6.50 -12.46 -33.38
CA ASN A 315 6.40 -11.28 -34.24
C ASN A 315 6.49 -11.68 -35.71
N GLY A 316 5.47 -11.29 -36.51
CA GLY A 316 5.28 -11.67 -37.89
C GLY A 316 4.72 -13.07 -38.14
N THR A 317 4.44 -13.88 -37.11
CA THR A 317 3.84 -15.22 -37.23
C THR A 317 2.90 -15.49 -36.07
N PRO A 318 1.59 -15.55 -36.27
CA PRO A 318 0.88 -15.39 -37.57
C PRO A 318 1.06 -13.98 -38.16
N THR A 319 0.74 -13.85 -39.45
CA THR A 319 0.80 -12.55 -40.13
C THR A 319 -0.09 -11.54 -39.39
N GLY A 320 0.49 -10.38 -39.02
CA GLY A 320 -0.17 -9.34 -38.24
C GLY A 320 0.14 -9.39 -36.73
N TRP A 321 0.70 -10.49 -36.21
CA TRP A 321 1.15 -10.54 -34.82
C TRP A 321 2.34 -9.60 -34.59
N ALA A 322 2.19 -8.65 -33.64
CA ALA A 322 3.20 -7.62 -33.39
C ALA A 322 3.22 -7.19 -31.90
N ALA A 323 3.44 -8.14 -31.00
CA ALA A 323 3.53 -7.87 -29.59
C ALA A 323 4.76 -7.01 -29.25
N THR A 324 4.57 -5.90 -28.54
CA THR A 324 5.67 -4.99 -28.16
C THR A 324 6.03 -5.05 -26.68
N ALA A 325 5.11 -5.57 -25.86
CA ALA A 325 5.30 -5.70 -24.42
C ALA A 325 4.51 -6.92 -23.88
N ARG A 326 3.88 -6.83 -22.71
CA ARG A 326 3.20 -7.91 -22.00
C ARG A 326 2.18 -8.64 -22.89
N ILE A 327 2.18 -9.96 -22.79
CA ILE A 327 1.21 -10.88 -23.43
C ILE A 327 0.56 -11.68 -22.31
N VAL A 328 -0.76 -11.63 -22.19
CA VAL A 328 -1.55 -12.44 -21.28
C VAL A 328 -2.41 -13.46 -22.03
N LEU A 329 -2.64 -14.61 -21.40
CA LEU A 329 -3.33 -15.73 -22.00
C LEU A 329 -4.64 -16.01 -21.24
N GLY A 330 -5.69 -16.42 -21.99
CA GLY A 330 -6.95 -16.91 -21.43
C GLY A 330 -7.30 -18.26 -22.05
N ILE A 331 -7.57 -19.26 -21.24
CA ILE A 331 -8.08 -20.56 -21.72
C ILE A 331 -9.60 -20.51 -21.82
N ALA A 332 -10.16 -21.31 -22.73
CA ALA A 332 -11.60 -21.60 -22.81
C ALA A 332 -11.89 -22.93 -22.12
N PRO A 333 -12.39 -22.98 -20.88
CA PRO A 333 -12.57 -24.23 -20.16
C PRO A 333 -13.57 -25.21 -20.84
N SER A 334 -14.52 -24.67 -21.61
CA SER A 334 -15.49 -25.49 -22.41
C SER A 334 -14.85 -26.11 -23.65
N ASN A 335 -13.69 -25.60 -24.10
CA ASN A 335 -13.01 -26.12 -25.29
C ASN A 335 -11.49 -26.09 -25.07
N THR A 336 -10.93 -27.30 -24.81
CA THR A 336 -9.48 -27.45 -24.49
C THR A 336 -8.54 -27.10 -25.63
N ASP A 337 -9.05 -26.92 -26.83
CA ASP A 337 -8.26 -26.53 -28.01
C ASP A 337 -8.16 -25.02 -28.19
N VAL A 338 -8.93 -24.24 -27.39
CA VAL A 338 -9.02 -22.76 -27.56
C VAL A 338 -8.28 -22.01 -26.48
N ILE A 339 -7.43 -21.10 -26.91
CA ILE A 339 -6.87 -20.03 -26.06
C ILE A 339 -7.02 -18.68 -26.74
N TYR A 340 -7.05 -17.65 -25.90
CA TYR A 340 -6.95 -16.26 -26.32
C TYR A 340 -5.62 -15.68 -25.85
N ALA A 341 -5.04 -14.80 -26.66
CA ALA A 341 -3.87 -13.99 -26.33
C ALA A 341 -4.22 -12.51 -26.50
N LEU A 342 -4.05 -11.73 -25.45
CA LEU A 342 -4.20 -10.29 -25.44
C LEU A 342 -2.84 -9.67 -25.15
N TYR A 343 -2.36 -8.75 -25.98
CA TYR A 343 -1.03 -8.18 -25.80
C TYR A 343 -0.94 -6.68 -26.11
N VAL A 344 0.05 -6.04 -25.51
CA VAL A 344 0.38 -4.63 -25.78
C VAL A 344 0.96 -4.52 -27.18
N ASN A 345 0.35 -3.67 -28.05
CA ASN A 345 0.76 -3.50 -29.44
C ASN A 345 1.69 -2.29 -29.69
N GLY A 346 1.95 -1.48 -28.65
CA GLY A 346 2.82 -0.31 -28.74
C GLY A 346 2.15 0.99 -29.19
N ASN A 347 0.87 0.97 -29.50
CA ASN A 347 0.12 2.20 -29.81
C ASN A 347 -0.03 3.05 -28.54
N SER A 348 -0.25 4.36 -28.75
CA SER A 348 -0.57 5.31 -27.70
C SER A 348 -1.60 6.33 -28.22
N GLY A 349 -2.70 6.49 -27.49
CA GLY A 349 -3.81 7.34 -27.91
C GLY A 349 -4.68 6.75 -29.03
N ALA A 350 -4.59 5.45 -29.23
CA ALA A 350 -5.42 4.58 -30.03
C ALA A 350 -5.66 3.30 -29.21
N ILE A 351 -6.28 2.27 -29.80
CA ILE A 351 -6.38 0.94 -29.15
C ILE A 351 -4.95 0.44 -28.87
N GLU A 352 -4.61 0.22 -27.58
CA GLU A 352 -3.26 -0.07 -27.10
C GLU A 352 -2.95 -1.57 -27.07
N ALA A 353 -3.86 -2.44 -27.49
CA ALA A 353 -3.70 -3.88 -27.48
C ALA A 353 -4.23 -4.56 -28.74
N ASP A 354 -3.78 -5.80 -28.97
CA ASP A 354 -4.36 -6.70 -29.96
C ASP A 354 -4.85 -7.98 -29.30
N LEU A 355 -5.94 -8.54 -29.83
CA LEU A 355 -6.59 -9.75 -29.33
C LEU A 355 -6.60 -10.85 -30.40
N TRP A 356 -6.06 -12.00 -30.07
CA TRP A 356 -5.96 -13.15 -30.95
C TRP A 356 -6.56 -14.40 -30.29
N HIS A 357 -7.16 -15.24 -31.14
CA HIS A 357 -7.71 -16.55 -30.79
C HIS A 357 -6.91 -17.64 -31.48
N TYR A 358 -6.46 -18.65 -30.73
CA TYR A 358 -5.77 -19.81 -31.26
C TYR A 358 -6.64 -21.07 -31.07
N ASN A 359 -6.70 -21.87 -32.13
CA ASN A 359 -7.33 -23.21 -32.08
C ASN A 359 -6.24 -24.28 -32.31
N LEU A 360 -5.96 -25.05 -31.25
CA LEU A 360 -4.95 -26.11 -31.26
C LEU A 360 -5.26 -27.23 -32.25
N GLY A 361 -6.54 -27.63 -32.36
CA GLY A 361 -6.99 -28.72 -33.23
C GLY A 361 -6.77 -28.44 -34.73
N THR A 362 -6.88 -27.16 -35.13
CA THR A 362 -6.62 -26.73 -36.51
C THR A 362 -5.24 -26.07 -36.67
N ASN A 363 -4.54 -25.79 -35.57
CA ASN A 363 -3.29 -25.03 -35.54
C ASN A 363 -3.40 -23.67 -36.22
N THR A 364 -4.46 -22.90 -35.95
CA THR A 364 -4.77 -21.64 -36.61
C THR A 364 -4.96 -20.50 -35.61
N TRP A 365 -4.48 -19.31 -35.98
CA TRP A 365 -4.75 -18.07 -35.27
C TRP A 365 -5.81 -17.25 -36.04
N THR A 366 -6.72 -16.61 -35.27
CA THR A 366 -7.72 -15.67 -35.78
C THR A 366 -7.52 -14.34 -35.07
N ASP A 367 -7.40 -13.26 -35.82
CA ASP A 367 -7.27 -11.89 -35.30
C ASP A 367 -8.66 -11.30 -34.99
N TYR A 368 -8.87 -10.93 -33.73
CA TYR A 368 -10.06 -10.26 -33.24
C TYR A 368 -9.78 -8.82 -32.75
N SER A 369 -8.60 -8.27 -33.03
CA SER A 369 -8.20 -6.92 -32.60
C SER A 369 -9.17 -5.84 -33.05
N SER A 370 -9.81 -5.98 -34.22
CA SER A 370 -10.82 -5.02 -34.70
C SER A 370 -12.09 -4.96 -33.87
N LYS A 371 -12.29 -5.89 -32.91
CA LYS A 371 -13.44 -5.91 -31.99
C LYS A 371 -13.14 -5.23 -30.66
N LEU A 372 -11.87 -4.86 -30.39
CA LEU A 372 -11.48 -4.14 -29.19
C LEU A 372 -12.19 -2.76 -29.15
N PRO A 373 -12.57 -2.28 -27.96
CA PRO A 373 -13.45 -1.14 -27.85
C PRO A 373 -12.75 0.17 -28.19
N ASP A 374 -13.46 0.97 -28.99
CA ASP A 374 -13.25 2.38 -29.28
C ASP A 374 -14.65 3.02 -29.29
N GLU A 375 -15.03 3.61 -28.16
CA GLU A 375 -16.41 4.09 -27.96
C GLU A 375 -16.63 5.39 -28.73
N PRO A 376 -17.78 5.62 -29.40
CA PRO A 376 -17.99 6.77 -30.23
C PRO A 376 -17.88 8.11 -29.48
N GLY A 377 -16.96 8.96 -29.90
CA GLY A 377 -16.79 10.36 -29.50
C GLY A 377 -16.22 10.61 -28.12
N GLY A 378 -15.60 11.74 -27.91
CA GLY A 378 -15.20 12.23 -26.60
C GLY A 378 -14.02 11.53 -25.94
N ASP A 379 -13.09 11.01 -26.72
CA ASP A 379 -11.89 10.29 -26.26
C ASP A 379 -11.18 10.97 -25.08
N SER A 380 -10.93 10.21 -24.04
CA SER A 380 -10.17 10.61 -22.86
C SER A 380 -8.92 9.74 -22.74
N PRO A 381 -7.71 10.29 -22.92
CA PRO A 381 -6.48 9.50 -22.88
C PRO A 381 -6.36 8.69 -21.58
N GLY A 382 -6.09 7.36 -21.72
CA GLY A 382 -6.05 6.43 -20.59
C GLY A 382 -7.39 5.81 -20.20
N ASN A 383 -8.50 6.25 -20.83
CA ASN A 383 -9.83 5.69 -20.63
C ASN A 383 -10.40 5.10 -21.95
N ASP A 384 -10.35 5.86 -23.03
CA ASP A 384 -10.85 5.48 -24.35
C ASP A 384 -9.98 6.14 -25.44
N PRO A 385 -9.64 5.43 -26.53
CA PRO A 385 -9.81 4.00 -26.86
C PRO A 385 -9.19 3.02 -25.87
N PHE A 386 -9.45 1.71 -26.02
CA PHE A 386 -9.02 0.67 -25.09
C PHE A 386 -7.56 0.84 -24.65
N ALA A 387 -7.37 1.22 -23.40
CA ALA A 387 -6.09 1.56 -22.81
C ALA A 387 -5.65 0.47 -21.82
N VAL A 388 -4.38 0.08 -21.87
CA VAL A 388 -3.78 -0.97 -21.06
C VAL A 388 -2.56 -0.49 -20.29
N GLN A 389 -2.33 0.82 -20.30
CA GLN A 389 -1.27 1.49 -19.55
C GLN A 389 0.11 0.81 -19.70
N GLY A 390 0.48 0.48 -20.94
CA GLY A 390 1.73 -0.23 -21.26
C GLY A 390 1.80 -1.66 -20.71
N GLY A 391 0.63 -2.26 -20.34
CA GLY A 391 0.51 -3.61 -19.81
C GLY A 391 0.52 -3.69 -18.28
N TYR A 392 0.36 -2.55 -17.60
CA TYR A 392 0.06 -2.52 -16.17
C TYR A 392 -1.30 -3.18 -15.91
N ASP A 393 -2.32 -2.77 -16.65
CA ASP A 393 -3.65 -3.33 -16.67
C ASP A 393 -3.81 -4.16 -17.93
N LEU A 394 -3.80 -5.45 -17.79
CA LEU A 394 -3.97 -6.35 -18.95
C LEU A 394 -4.42 -7.72 -18.47
N VAL A 395 -5.65 -8.10 -18.81
CA VAL A 395 -6.21 -9.39 -18.49
C VAL A 395 -7.22 -9.82 -19.56
N VAL A 396 -7.26 -11.12 -19.86
CA VAL A 396 -8.28 -11.77 -20.70
C VAL A 396 -8.78 -13.02 -20.01
N SER A 397 -10.10 -13.20 -19.94
CA SER A 397 -10.72 -14.40 -19.36
C SER A 397 -11.93 -14.83 -20.21
N VAL A 398 -12.17 -16.14 -20.23
CA VAL A 398 -13.22 -16.76 -21.05
C VAL A 398 -14.24 -17.40 -20.15
N LYS A 399 -15.53 -17.25 -20.48
CA LYS A 399 -16.60 -17.84 -19.68
C LYS A 399 -16.46 -19.37 -19.67
N PRO A 400 -16.51 -20.04 -18.49
CA PRO A 400 -16.20 -21.45 -18.37
C PRO A 400 -17.02 -22.41 -19.25
N ASP A 401 -18.26 -22.10 -19.54
CA ASP A 401 -19.20 -22.91 -20.32
C ASP A 401 -19.51 -22.32 -21.72
N ASP A 402 -18.82 -21.25 -22.13
CA ASP A 402 -19.01 -20.60 -23.44
C ASP A 402 -17.67 -19.98 -23.94
N GLU A 403 -17.01 -20.69 -24.86
CA GLU A 403 -15.74 -20.23 -25.44
C GLU A 403 -15.82 -18.88 -26.19
N ASN A 404 -17.03 -18.46 -26.56
CA ASN A 404 -17.26 -17.23 -27.34
C ASN A 404 -17.54 -16.00 -26.48
N LEU A 405 -17.93 -16.18 -25.20
CA LEU A 405 -18.07 -15.07 -24.26
C LEU A 405 -16.72 -14.78 -23.62
N VAL A 406 -16.16 -13.61 -24.00
CA VAL A 406 -14.84 -13.18 -23.55
C VAL A 406 -14.97 -11.89 -22.74
N VAL A 407 -14.23 -11.79 -21.66
CA VAL A 407 -14.06 -10.56 -20.88
C VAL A 407 -12.61 -10.12 -20.93
N ILE A 408 -12.37 -8.83 -21.06
CA ILE A 408 -11.05 -8.22 -21.08
C ILE A 408 -10.98 -7.06 -20.08
N GLY A 409 -9.80 -6.82 -19.53
CA GLY A 409 -9.49 -5.70 -18.67
C GLY A 409 -8.26 -4.97 -19.14
N GLY A 410 -8.34 -3.67 -19.09
CA GLY A 410 -7.28 -2.68 -19.15
C GLY A 410 -7.60 -1.66 -18.05
N THR A 411 -7.48 -0.37 -18.32
CA THR A 411 -8.02 0.66 -17.43
C THR A 411 -9.50 0.41 -17.11
N ASN A 412 -10.26 -0.10 -18.07
CA ASN A 412 -11.66 -0.47 -17.91
C ASN A 412 -11.88 -1.96 -18.19
N ALA A 413 -12.99 -2.50 -17.66
CA ALA A 413 -13.45 -3.85 -17.96
C ALA A 413 -14.49 -3.84 -19.08
N TYR A 414 -14.40 -4.84 -19.98
CA TYR A 414 -15.29 -4.99 -21.11
C TYR A 414 -15.68 -6.46 -21.31
N LYS A 415 -16.82 -6.71 -21.95
CA LYS A 415 -17.24 -8.06 -22.40
C LYS A 415 -17.68 -8.04 -23.85
N ILE A 416 -17.57 -9.19 -24.49
CA ILE A 416 -18.27 -9.51 -25.74
C ILE A 416 -19.05 -10.82 -25.52
N ASN A 417 -20.34 -10.82 -25.88
CA ASN A 417 -21.15 -12.01 -25.59
C ASN A 417 -20.86 -13.14 -26.58
N ASN A 418 -20.55 -12.80 -27.84
CA ASN A 418 -20.10 -13.77 -28.83
C ASN A 418 -19.05 -13.15 -29.73
N ILE A 419 -17.78 -13.54 -29.50
CA ILE A 419 -16.62 -12.99 -30.22
C ILE A 419 -16.69 -13.25 -31.74
N THR A 420 -17.43 -14.24 -32.21
CA THR A 420 -17.54 -14.56 -33.63
C THR A 420 -18.57 -13.67 -34.36
N THR A 421 -19.64 -13.26 -33.68
CA THR A 421 -20.79 -12.57 -34.29
C THR A 421 -20.92 -11.11 -33.88
N ASP A 422 -20.57 -10.75 -32.65
CA ASP A 422 -20.73 -9.39 -32.15
C ASP A 422 -19.66 -8.46 -32.76
N ALA A 423 -20.03 -7.20 -32.95
CA ALA A 423 -19.17 -6.23 -33.63
C ALA A 423 -18.02 -5.75 -32.76
N THR A 424 -18.26 -5.51 -31.46
CA THR A 424 -17.29 -4.93 -30.53
C THR A 424 -17.60 -5.32 -29.07
N PHE A 425 -16.60 -5.20 -28.22
CA PHE A 425 -16.76 -5.29 -26.78
C PHE A 425 -17.59 -4.15 -26.22
N VAL A 426 -18.31 -4.40 -25.13
CA VAL A 426 -19.09 -3.40 -24.40
C VAL A 426 -18.54 -3.21 -23.00
N ARG A 427 -18.52 -2.00 -22.51
CA ARG A 427 -18.01 -1.62 -21.19
C ARG A 427 -18.88 -2.20 -20.08
N ILE A 428 -18.22 -2.78 -19.06
CA ILE A 428 -18.86 -3.36 -17.89
C ILE A 428 -18.30 -2.86 -16.57
N GLY A 429 -17.20 -2.10 -16.55
CA GLY A 429 -16.56 -1.62 -15.32
C GLY A 429 -15.45 -0.61 -15.60
N GLY A 430 -14.81 -0.11 -14.56
CA GLY A 430 -13.80 0.94 -14.62
C GLY A 430 -14.41 2.34 -14.60
N TYR A 431 -14.21 3.16 -15.62
CA TYR A 431 -14.88 4.45 -15.77
C TYR A 431 -16.25 4.32 -16.41
N ALA A 432 -17.16 5.23 -16.07
CA ALA A 432 -18.56 5.17 -16.49
C ALA A 432 -18.76 5.37 -18.01
N ASN A 433 -17.88 6.13 -18.66
CA ASN A 433 -17.97 6.47 -20.08
C ASN A 433 -16.60 6.85 -20.67
N ASN A 434 -16.54 7.11 -21.95
CA ASN A 434 -15.35 7.45 -22.72
C ASN A 434 -14.84 8.90 -22.56
N SER A 435 -15.57 9.80 -21.90
CA SER A 435 -15.29 11.24 -21.93
C SER A 435 -14.73 11.81 -20.61
N GLY A 436 -14.56 10.98 -19.56
CA GLY A 436 -14.12 11.43 -18.24
C GLY A 436 -13.65 10.30 -17.34
N TYR A 437 -13.40 10.66 -16.09
CA TYR A 437 -12.84 9.75 -15.08
C TYR A 437 -13.79 9.51 -13.90
N SER A 438 -15.12 9.61 -14.15
CA SER A 438 -16.11 9.18 -13.15
C SER A 438 -16.15 7.67 -13.10
N PRO A 439 -16.10 7.02 -11.91
CA PRO A 439 -16.18 5.58 -11.80
C PRO A 439 -17.48 5.01 -12.37
N TYR A 440 -17.39 3.78 -12.85
CA TYR A 440 -18.54 3.01 -13.33
C TYR A 440 -19.47 2.69 -12.15
N PHE A 441 -20.71 3.10 -12.30
CA PHE A 441 -21.75 2.87 -11.30
C PHE A 441 -23.09 2.62 -12.01
N LEU A 442 -23.71 1.49 -11.70
CA LEU A 442 -25.07 1.19 -12.09
C LEU A 442 -25.99 1.33 -10.87
N LEU A 443 -27.14 1.96 -11.04
CA LEU A 443 -28.10 2.17 -9.95
C LEU A 443 -28.40 0.86 -9.21
N GLY A 444 -28.19 0.85 -7.89
CA GLY A 444 -28.33 -0.32 -7.02
C GLY A 444 -27.10 -1.24 -6.96
N SER A 445 -25.97 -0.81 -7.54
CA SER A 445 -24.67 -1.50 -7.40
C SER A 445 -23.66 -0.63 -6.64
N ASN A 446 -22.48 -1.17 -6.38
CA ASN A 446 -21.32 -0.38 -5.96
C ASN A 446 -20.58 0.18 -7.18
N GLU A 447 -19.76 1.19 -6.95
CA GLU A 447 -18.80 1.64 -7.94
C GLU A 447 -17.81 0.52 -8.25
N HIS A 448 -17.43 0.39 -9.53
CA HIS A 448 -16.37 -0.50 -9.95
C HIS A 448 -15.12 0.32 -10.28
N HIS A 449 -14.05 0.05 -9.54
CA HIS A 449 -12.80 0.81 -9.71
C HIS A 449 -12.14 0.49 -11.06
N PRO A 450 -11.50 1.48 -11.73
CA PRO A 450 -10.66 1.22 -12.89
C PRO A 450 -9.39 0.44 -12.55
N ASP A 451 -8.54 0.24 -13.56
CA ASP A 451 -7.26 -0.45 -13.49
C ASP A 451 -7.43 -1.92 -13.08
N ILE A 452 -7.77 -2.73 -14.12
CA ILE A 452 -8.22 -4.10 -13.96
C ILE A 452 -7.03 -5.07 -14.02
N HIS A 453 -6.84 -5.86 -12.94
CA HIS A 453 -5.72 -6.79 -12.83
C HIS A 453 -6.14 -8.25 -12.89
N GLU A 454 -7.35 -8.57 -12.45
CA GLU A 454 -7.87 -9.93 -12.43
C GLU A 454 -9.35 -9.93 -12.82
N LEU A 455 -9.75 -10.87 -13.68
CA LEU A 455 -11.12 -11.19 -14.03
C LEU A 455 -11.27 -12.71 -13.90
N HIS A 456 -11.84 -13.17 -12.77
CA HIS A 456 -11.91 -14.57 -12.41
C HIS A 456 -13.36 -15.06 -12.38
N PHE A 457 -13.71 -15.98 -13.30
CA PHE A 457 -15.00 -16.62 -13.25
C PHE A 457 -15.09 -17.58 -12.07
N ASP A 458 -16.27 -17.62 -11.44
CA ASP A 458 -16.55 -18.55 -10.36
C ASP A 458 -16.57 -19.99 -10.91
N PRO A 459 -15.73 -20.90 -10.38
CA PRO A 459 -15.67 -22.28 -10.86
C PRO A 459 -16.96 -23.08 -10.61
N HIS A 460 -17.81 -22.60 -9.66
CA HIS A 460 -19.08 -23.27 -9.31
C HIS A 460 -20.30 -22.58 -9.94
N ASN A 461 -20.10 -21.37 -10.54
CA ASN A 461 -21.16 -20.63 -11.22
C ASN A 461 -20.58 -19.83 -12.39
N SER A 462 -20.56 -20.37 -13.57
CA SER A 462 -20.00 -19.81 -14.79
C SER A 462 -20.53 -18.41 -15.17
N SER A 463 -21.68 -18.01 -14.62
CA SER A 463 -22.23 -16.67 -14.85
C SER A 463 -21.68 -15.61 -13.88
N ARG A 464 -21.11 -16.00 -12.74
CA ARG A 464 -20.55 -15.09 -11.75
C ARG A 464 -19.12 -14.74 -12.10
N LEU A 465 -18.79 -13.44 -12.01
CA LEU A 465 -17.45 -12.95 -12.27
C LEU A 465 -16.94 -12.12 -11.09
N PHE A 466 -15.71 -12.33 -10.69
CA PHE A 466 -14.96 -11.51 -9.73
C PHE A 466 -13.95 -10.65 -10.47
N SER A 467 -13.69 -9.46 -9.94
CA SER A 467 -12.69 -8.52 -10.44
C SER A 467 -11.76 -8.10 -9.31
N GLY A 468 -10.45 -8.13 -9.57
CA GLY A 468 -9.40 -7.50 -8.78
C GLY A 468 -8.92 -6.24 -9.49
N THR A 469 -8.90 -5.12 -8.77
CA THR A 469 -8.60 -3.78 -9.31
C THR A 469 -7.71 -2.99 -8.36
N ASP A 470 -7.28 -1.77 -8.72
CA ASP A 470 -6.61 -0.86 -7.79
C ASP A 470 -7.51 -0.39 -6.64
N GLY A 471 -8.83 -0.60 -6.74
CA GLY A 471 -9.82 -0.36 -5.68
C GLY A 471 -10.32 -1.63 -4.98
N GLY A 472 -9.57 -2.73 -5.03
CA GLY A 472 -9.89 -3.96 -4.30
C GLY A 472 -10.67 -4.99 -5.10
N VAL A 473 -11.56 -5.72 -4.41
CA VAL A 473 -12.30 -6.88 -4.93
C VAL A 473 -13.76 -6.54 -5.18
N HIS A 474 -14.25 -6.85 -6.37
CA HIS A 474 -15.64 -6.69 -6.76
C HIS A 474 -16.22 -7.99 -7.36
N ARG A 475 -17.53 -8.13 -7.33
CA ARG A 475 -18.24 -9.28 -7.86
C ARG A 475 -19.50 -8.86 -8.61
N THR A 476 -19.73 -9.43 -9.80
CA THR A 476 -21.04 -9.39 -10.45
C THR A 476 -21.70 -10.79 -10.39
N PRO A 477 -23.01 -10.85 -10.10
CA PRO A 477 -23.69 -12.14 -9.97
C PRO A 477 -23.94 -12.82 -11.32
N ASN A 478 -24.00 -12.06 -12.42
CA ASN A 478 -24.29 -12.61 -13.73
C ASN A 478 -23.75 -11.73 -14.87
N ILE A 479 -22.70 -12.18 -15.51
CA ILE A 479 -22.07 -11.54 -16.67
C ILE A 479 -22.98 -11.54 -17.92
N GLY A 480 -24.00 -12.38 -17.98
CA GLY A 480 -24.95 -12.44 -19.08
C GLY A 480 -25.97 -11.28 -19.12
N PHE A 481 -26.05 -10.47 -18.06
CA PHE A 481 -26.95 -9.32 -18.08
C PHE A 481 -26.52 -8.27 -19.11
N ALA A 482 -27.49 -7.53 -19.65
CA ALA A 482 -27.22 -6.45 -20.60
C ALA A 482 -26.45 -5.30 -19.91
N GLN A 483 -26.78 -5.00 -18.65
CA GLN A 483 -26.11 -4.05 -17.80
C GLN A 483 -25.52 -4.77 -16.59
N ILE A 484 -24.25 -4.56 -16.33
CA ILE A 484 -23.52 -5.26 -15.27
C ILE A 484 -23.47 -4.36 -14.04
N GLY A 485 -24.05 -4.82 -12.92
CA GLY A 485 -23.90 -4.21 -11.60
C GLY A 485 -22.87 -4.98 -10.79
N TRP A 486 -22.10 -4.25 -10.01
CA TRP A 486 -21.04 -4.80 -9.16
C TRP A 486 -21.39 -4.68 -7.68
N THR A 487 -20.87 -5.60 -6.89
CA THR A 487 -20.88 -5.57 -5.43
C THR A 487 -19.44 -5.50 -4.95
N SER A 488 -19.10 -4.48 -4.18
CA SER A 488 -17.81 -4.41 -3.48
C SER A 488 -17.73 -5.49 -2.40
N LEU A 489 -16.62 -6.17 -2.33
CA LEU A 489 -16.33 -7.18 -1.29
C LEU A 489 -15.24 -6.68 -0.32
N ASN A 490 -14.96 -5.40 -0.27
CA ASN A 490 -13.84 -4.80 0.45
C ASN A 490 -14.11 -4.62 1.98
N ASN A 491 -14.81 -5.56 2.62
CA ASN A 491 -15.13 -5.45 4.05
C ASN A 491 -13.98 -6.03 4.89
N ASP A 492 -13.29 -5.17 5.64
CA ASP A 492 -12.05 -5.48 6.38
C ASP A 492 -10.88 -5.98 5.49
N TYR A 493 -10.92 -5.62 4.21
CA TYR A 493 -9.86 -5.87 3.25
C TYR A 493 -8.83 -4.72 3.29
N LEU A 494 -7.98 -4.71 4.33
CA LEU A 494 -7.07 -3.60 4.65
C LEU A 494 -5.88 -3.55 3.71
N THR A 495 -6.07 -2.98 2.53
CA THR A 495 -5.07 -2.89 1.46
C THR A 495 -4.75 -1.46 1.01
N TYR A 496 -5.27 -0.46 1.71
CA TYR A 496 -5.12 0.95 1.35
C TYR A 496 -3.69 1.48 1.56
N GLN A 497 -3.17 2.25 0.59
CA GLN A 497 -1.80 2.75 0.53
C GLN A 497 -1.76 4.25 0.79
N TYR A 498 -1.74 4.68 2.06
CA TYR A 498 -1.68 6.09 2.41
C TYR A 498 -0.28 6.68 2.25
N TYR A 499 -0.17 7.79 1.53
CA TYR A 499 1.01 8.65 1.52
C TYR A 499 1.02 9.59 2.73
N HIS A 500 -0.13 10.15 3.08
CA HIS A 500 -0.27 11.12 4.15
C HIS A 500 -1.61 10.99 4.87
N VAL A 501 -1.62 11.23 6.17
CA VAL A 501 -2.84 11.23 6.99
C VAL A 501 -2.96 12.50 7.80
N ALA A 502 -4.18 12.87 8.17
CA ALA A 502 -4.49 14.00 9.03
C ALA A 502 -5.64 13.67 9.97
N MET A 503 -5.70 14.31 11.13
CA MET A 503 -6.83 14.22 12.06
C MET A 503 -7.35 15.61 12.41
N ASP A 504 -8.63 15.68 12.73
CA ASP A 504 -9.27 16.91 13.23
C ASP A 504 -8.53 17.40 14.49
N PRO A 505 -8.02 18.65 14.52
CA PRO A 505 -7.31 19.18 15.68
C PRO A 505 -8.19 19.35 16.92
N THR A 506 -9.51 19.25 16.80
CA THR A 506 -10.45 19.37 17.92
C THR A 506 -10.29 18.20 18.89
N THR A 507 -10.08 18.51 20.17
CA THR A 507 -9.97 17.53 21.26
C THR A 507 -11.15 16.57 21.25
N GLY A 508 -10.89 15.27 21.33
CA GLY A 508 -11.89 14.21 21.39
C GLY A 508 -12.51 13.86 20.03
N SER A 509 -12.27 14.64 18.97
CA SER A 509 -12.79 14.32 17.63
C SER A 509 -12.13 13.06 17.08
N ASN A 510 -12.94 12.23 16.43
CA ASN A 510 -12.47 11.02 15.74
C ASN A 510 -12.45 11.17 14.21
N ILE A 511 -12.58 12.39 13.69
CA ILE A 511 -12.48 12.63 12.25
C ILE A 511 -11.03 12.46 11.80
N VAL A 512 -10.84 11.61 10.79
CA VAL A 512 -9.55 11.38 10.11
C VAL A 512 -9.69 11.60 8.62
N PHE A 513 -8.57 11.92 7.97
CA PHE A 513 -8.50 12.17 6.54
C PHE A 513 -7.18 11.64 6.00
N GLY A 514 -7.17 11.05 4.81
CA GLY A 514 -5.96 10.49 4.22
C GLY A 514 -5.94 10.60 2.73
N GLY A 515 -4.75 10.82 2.16
CA GLY A 515 -4.48 10.76 0.73
C GLY A 515 -3.78 9.45 0.38
N ALA A 516 -4.35 8.69 -0.56
CA ALA A 516 -3.90 7.36 -0.91
C ALA A 516 -3.57 7.23 -2.39
N GLN A 517 -2.59 6.39 -2.68
CA GLN A 517 -2.20 6.06 -4.05
C GLN A 517 -3.39 5.44 -4.79
N ASP A 518 -3.64 5.88 -6.02
CA ASP A 518 -4.67 5.42 -6.96
C ASP A 518 -6.12 5.47 -6.42
N ASN A 519 -6.30 5.80 -5.13
CA ASN A 519 -7.56 5.74 -4.40
C ASN A 519 -8.00 7.10 -3.81
N GLY A 520 -7.49 8.20 -4.34
CA GLY A 520 -7.91 9.54 -3.96
C GLY A 520 -7.66 9.92 -2.51
N SER A 521 -8.55 10.73 -1.96
CA SER A 521 -8.50 11.15 -0.56
C SER A 521 -9.77 10.73 0.15
N THR A 522 -9.64 10.06 1.30
CA THR A 522 -10.74 9.47 2.06
C THR A 522 -10.87 10.08 3.44
N TYR A 523 -12.09 10.22 3.93
CA TYR A 523 -12.41 10.70 5.27
C TYR A 523 -13.20 9.64 6.05
N GLY A 524 -13.04 9.65 7.38
CA GLY A 524 -13.73 8.72 8.27
C GLY A 524 -13.91 9.26 9.68
N GLY A 525 -14.60 8.47 10.50
CA GLY A 525 -14.92 8.78 11.88
C GLY A 525 -16.37 9.24 12.08
N THR A 526 -17.02 8.72 13.14
CA THR A 526 -18.46 8.98 13.44
C THR A 526 -18.77 10.45 13.70
N ASP A 527 -17.79 11.23 14.16
CA ASP A 527 -17.95 12.67 14.40
C ASP A 527 -18.12 13.50 13.11
N VAL A 528 -17.90 12.90 11.94
CA VAL A 528 -18.28 13.49 10.63
C VAL A 528 -19.75 13.86 10.61
N SER A 529 -20.61 13.15 11.35
CA SER A 529 -22.03 13.48 11.51
C SER A 529 -22.27 14.88 12.12
N SER A 530 -21.34 15.37 12.94
CA SER A 530 -21.42 16.66 13.65
C SER A 530 -20.95 17.86 12.81
N VAL A 531 -20.39 17.64 11.64
CA VAL A 531 -19.86 18.70 10.75
C VAL A 531 -20.58 18.73 9.42
N THR A 532 -20.45 19.82 8.70
CA THR A 532 -21.04 20.00 7.37
C THR A 532 -19.95 20.14 6.32
N PHE A 533 -20.06 19.41 5.22
CA PHE A 533 -19.34 19.66 3.96
C PHE A 533 -20.11 19.05 2.79
N PRO A 534 -19.90 19.56 1.54
CA PRO A 534 -20.67 19.11 0.38
C PRO A 534 -20.51 17.61 0.11
N GLY A 535 -21.61 16.92 -0.14
CA GLY A 535 -21.61 15.50 -0.54
C GLY A 535 -21.21 14.49 0.52
N LYS A 536 -21.08 14.91 1.78
CA LYS A 536 -20.66 13.98 2.85
C LYS A 536 -21.64 12.81 3.04
N ILE A 537 -21.08 11.65 3.29
CA ILE A 537 -21.79 10.47 3.82
C ILE A 537 -21.29 10.28 5.25
N ASN A 538 -22.18 9.97 6.18
CA ASN A 538 -21.80 9.76 7.58
C ASN A 538 -21.27 8.33 7.74
N PRO A 539 -20.02 8.13 8.20
CA PRO A 539 -19.49 6.81 8.53
C PRO A 539 -20.33 6.10 9.58
N ALA A 540 -20.51 4.79 9.40
CA ALA A 540 -21.27 3.96 10.33
C ALA A 540 -20.50 3.73 11.64
N ASP A 541 -19.18 3.69 11.55
CA ASP A 541 -18.24 3.50 12.66
C ASP A 541 -16.91 4.27 12.39
N ASN A 542 -15.92 4.07 13.25
CA ASN A 542 -14.65 4.79 13.16
C ASN A 542 -13.68 4.23 12.11
N SER A 543 -13.98 3.08 11.51
CA SER A 543 -13.16 2.43 10.49
C SER A 543 -13.74 2.51 9.08
N THR A 544 -15.03 2.82 8.97
CA THR A 544 -15.69 3.09 7.69
C THR A 544 -15.25 4.43 7.13
N MET A 545 -14.82 4.46 5.87
CA MET A 545 -14.38 5.66 5.19
C MET A 545 -15.11 5.88 3.87
N TYR A 546 -15.13 7.13 3.43
CA TYR A 546 -15.73 7.53 2.17
C TYR A 546 -14.77 8.42 1.38
N ASP A 547 -14.86 8.32 0.06
CA ASP A 547 -14.08 9.17 -0.84
C ASP A 547 -14.53 10.62 -0.73
N ALA A 548 -13.56 11.50 -0.56
CA ALA A 548 -13.75 12.93 -0.69
C ALA A 548 -13.39 13.40 -2.09
N PHE A 549 -12.35 12.81 -2.70
CA PHE A 549 -11.81 13.21 -4.00
C PHE A 549 -11.08 12.04 -4.67
N SER A 550 -11.19 11.98 -5.98
CA SER A 550 -10.54 10.99 -6.85
C SER A 550 -9.13 11.40 -7.30
N GLY A 551 -8.42 10.50 -7.96
CA GLY A 551 -7.03 10.62 -8.42
C GLY A 551 -6.04 10.07 -7.40
N ASP A 552 -4.73 10.32 -7.56
CA ASP A 552 -3.74 10.00 -6.52
C ASP A 552 -3.86 11.02 -5.38
N GLY A 553 -4.38 10.60 -4.24
CA GLY A 553 -4.35 11.41 -3.04
C GLY A 553 -2.94 11.46 -2.47
N VAL A 554 -2.45 12.67 -2.18
CA VAL A 554 -1.12 12.91 -1.62
C VAL A 554 -1.21 13.62 -0.27
N ALA A 555 -0.62 14.80 -0.08
CA ALA A 555 -0.77 15.53 1.17
C ALA A 555 -2.24 15.90 1.44
N VAL A 556 -2.62 15.85 2.72
CA VAL A 556 -3.97 16.18 3.20
C VAL A 556 -3.88 16.98 4.50
N ALA A 557 -4.86 17.86 4.72
CA ALA A 557 -5.08 18.52 5.99
C ALA A 557 -6.57 18.81 6.18
N LEU A 558 -7.01 18.99 7.42
CA LEU A 558 -8.39 19.36 7.71
C LEU A 558 -8.48 20.27 8.94
N THR A 559 -9.55 21.05 8.99
CA THR A 559 -9.90 21.88 10.15
C THR A 559 -11.40 22.18 10.18
N ARG A 560 -11.89 22.59 11.32
CA ARG A 560 -13.27 23.08 11.49
C ARG A 560 -13.34 24.58 11.26
N ARG A 561 -14.37 25.03 10.52
CA ARG A 561 -14.78 26.42 10.36
C ARG A 561 -16.21 26.55 10.89
N GLY A 562 -16.35 26.75 12.20
CA GLY A 562 -17.64 26.61 12.87
C GLY A 562 -18.17 25.17 12.76
N SER A 563 -19.37 25.03 12.19
CA SER A 563 -19.94 23.70 11.90
C SER A 563 -19.44 23.07 10.60
N ASN A 564 -18.68 23.81 9.77
CA ASN A 564 -18.19 23.29 8.50
C ASN A 564 -16.85 22.59 8.68
N LEU A 565 -16.65 21.47 8.00
CA LEU A 565 -15.36 20.83 7.87
C LEU A 565 -14.69 21.33 6.58
N GLN A 566 -13.56 21.99 6.71
CA GLN A 566 -12.72 22.37 5.60
C GLN A 566 -11.62 21.31 5.41
N LEU A 567 -11.61 20.70 4.24
CA LEU A 567 -10.63 19.72 3.79
C LEU A 567 -9.68 20.40 2.81
N TYR A 568 -8.39 20.17 2.99
CA TYR A 568 -7.34 20.51 2.04
C TYR A 568 -6.76 19.21 1.52
N TYR A 569 -6.72 19.05 0.20
CA TYR A 569 -6.23 17.81 -0.39
C TYR A 569 -5.39 18.09 -1.62
N GLY A 570 -4.29 17.37 -1.69
CA GLY A 570 -3.40 17.35 -2.83
C GLY A 570 -3.71 16.21 -3.77
N SER A 571 -3.40 16.39 -5.03
CA SER A 571 -3.18 15.32 -5.97
C SER A 571 -1.87 15.56 -6.71
N GLN A 572 -1.52 14.72 -7.69
CA GLN A 572 -0.26 14.84 -8.39
C GLN A 572 -0.05 16.22 -9.01
N ASN A 573 1.23 16.57 -9.21
CA ASN A 573 1.68 17.73 -9.98
C ASN A 573 1.21 19.08 -9.45
N GLY A 574 1.38 19.28 -8.15
CA GLY A 574 1.13 20.56 -7.50
C GLY A 574 -0.34 20.87 -7.28
N ASN A 575 -1.26 19.96 -7.63
CA ASN A 575 -2.67 20.22 -7.37
C ASN A 575 -2.92 20.27 -5.86
N ILE A 576 -3.50 21.38 -5.42
CA ILE A 576 -4.07 21.56 -4.10
C ILE A 576 -5.46 22.16 -4.24
N ARG A 577 -6.41 21.66 -3.48
CA ARG A 577 -7.83 22.06 -3.51
C ARG A 577 -8.42 22.09 -2.13
N THR A 578 -9.60 22.74 -2.01
CA THR A 578 -10.43 22.73 -0.81
C THR A 578 -11.91 22.64 -1.18
N ASN A 579 -12.73 22.24 -0.22
CA ASN A 579 -14.19 22.15 -0.34
C ASN A 579 -14.92 23.35 0.25
N TYR A 580 -14.26 24.28 0.96
CA TYR A 580 -14.87 25.37 1.71
C TYR A 580 -14.02 26.65 1.68
N PRO A 581 -14.60 27.87 1.75
CA PRO A 581 -16.01 28.17 1.57
C PRO A 581 -16.43 28.11 0.09
N GLY A 582 -17.74 28.04 -0.15
CA GLY A 582 -18.31 28.20 -1.52
C GLY A 582 -18.19 26.98 -2.44
N GLY A 583 -17.73 25.83 -1.92
CA GLY A 583 -17.59 24.60 -2.67
C GLY A 583 -16.15 24.31 -3.12
N PHE A 584 -16.00 23.31 -4.01
CA PHE A 584 -14.68 22.85 -4.47
C PHE A 584 -13.97 23.89 -5.33
N ARG A 585 -12.74 24.24 -4.94
CA ARG A 585 -11.91 25.18 -5.69
C ARG A 585 -10.44 24.79 -5.67
N SER A 586 -9.71 25.18 -6.70
CA SER A 586 -8.27 25.08 -6.80
C SER A 586 -7.60 26.16 -5.94
N LEU A 587 -6.51 25.79 -5.31
CA LEU A 587 -5.68 26.68 -4.49
C LEU A 587 -4.24 26.80 -5.01
N ILE A 588 -3.92 26.25 -6.19
CA ILE A 588 -2.56 26.25 -6.73
C ILE A 588 -2.06 27.69 -6.82
N PRO A 589 -0.94 28.06 -6.17
CA PRO A 589 -0.43 29.42 -6.28
C PRO A 589 -0.07 29.79 -7.72
N ASP A 590 -0.48 30.98 -8.17
CA ASP A 590 -0.20 31.43 -9.52
C ASP A 590 1.31 31.47 -9.81
N GLY A 591 1.71 30.83 -10.90
CA GLY A 591 3.13 30.76 -11.32
C GLY A 591 3.99 29.82 -10.48
N SER A 592 3.40 28.96 -9.65
CA SER A 592 4.16 27.95 -8.91
C SER A 592 4.61 26.80 -9.81
N ASP A 593 5.83 26.33 -9.61
CA ASP A 593 6.28 25.04 -10.10
C ASP A 593 5.68 23.92 -9.25
N SER A 594 5.65 22.71 -9.79
CA SER A 594 5.06 21.56 -9.11
C SER A 594 6.01 20.36 -9.05
N GLN A 595 5.81 19.54 -8.02
CA GLN A 595 6.40 18.22 -7.86
C GLN A 595 5.35 17.15 -8.18
N PHE A 596 5.78 15.89 -8.44
CA PHE A 596 4.85 14.77 -8.60
C PHE A 596 3.98 14.63 -7.35
N VAL A 597 4.56 14.45 -6.15
CA VAL A 597 3.82 14.52 -4.89
C VAL A 597 3.74 15.98 -4.44
N THR A 598 2.53 16.46 -4.28
CA THR A 598 2.26 17.83 -3.79
C THR A 598 2.40 17.87 -2.28
N TYR A 599 3.27 18.74 -1.77
CA TYR A 599 3.45 18.97 -0.33
C TYR A 599 2.87 20.31 0.08
N PHE A 600 2.08 20.30 1.12
CA PHE A 600 1.60 21.48 1.81
C PHE A 600 1.40 21.16 3.29
N TYR A 601 1.31 22.20 4.10
CA TYR A 601 1.20 22.07 5.54
C TYR A 601 0.27 23.14 6.09
N LEU A 602 -0.81 22.70 6.74
CA LEU A 602 -1.70 23.55 7.52
C LEU A 602 -1.20 23.57 8.97
N ASP A 603 -0.95 24.73 9.52
CA ASP A 603 -0.56 24.86 10.92
C ASP A 603 -1.67 24.34 11.82
N PRO A 604 -1.43 23.30 12.64
CA PRO A 604 -2.48 22.67 13.43
C PRO A 604 -3.01 23.55 14.57
N ASP A 605 -2.26 24.53 15.02
CA ASP A 605 -2.64 25.45 16.12
C ASP A 605 -3.07 26.83 15.60
N ASN A 606 -2.68 27.19 14.36
CA ASN A 606 -3.19 28.34 13.63
C ASN A 606 -3.69 27.92 12.24
N THR A 607 -4.89 27.39 12.19
CA THR A 607 -5.48 26.83 10.96
C THR A 607 -5.78 27.87 9.88
N ASN A 608 -5.40 29.14 10.06
CA ASN A 608 -5.38 30.16 9.01
C ASN A 608 -4.03 30.24 8.29
N ALA A 609 -2.97 29.67 8.86
CA ALA A 609 -1.66 29.60 8.23
C ALA A 609 -1.51 28.31 7.42
N LEU A 610 -1.38 28.44 6.10
CA LEU A 610 -1.17 27.36 5.17
C LEU A 610 0.10 27.63 4.36
N TYR A 611 0.96 26.61 4.25
CA TYR A 611 2.24 26.65 3.52
C TYR A 611 2.19 25.64 2.37
N TYR A 612 2.70 26.02 1.21
CA TYR A 612 2.71 25.20 0.01
C TYR A 612 4.12 25.13 -0.60
N ALA A 613 4.57 23.93 -0.94
CA ALA A 613 5.84 23.67 -1.60
C ALA A 613 5.70 23.67 -3.12
N GLY A 614 6.16 24.75 -3.78
CA GLY A 614 6.28 24.80 -5.23
C GLY A 614 7.72 24.45 -5.64
N LYS A 615 8.07 23.16 -5.63
CA LYS A 615 9.46 22.69 -5.78
C LYS A 615 10.40 23.37 -4.78
N VAL A 616 11.23 24.29 -5.24
CA VAL A 616 12.22 25.02 -4.43
C VAL A 616 11.65 26.24 -3.72
N LYS A 617 10.49 26.74 -4.15
CA LYS A 617 9.84 27.91 -3.58
C LYS A 617 8.85 27.55 -2.50
N LEU A 618 8.79 28.40 -1.48
CA LEU A 618 7.76 28.30 -0.44
C LEU A 618 6.70 29.39 -0.67
N TYR A 619 5.46 29.00 -0.64
CA TYR A 619 4.32 29.92 -0.64
C TYR A 619 3.60 29.83 0.69
N LYS A 620 3.06 30.95 1.17
CA LYS A 620 2.23 30.98 2.39
C LYS A 620 0.96 31.80 2.20
N THR A 621 -0.02 31.51 3.05
CA THR A 621 -1.15 32.41 3.28
C THR A 621 -1.49 32.44 4.77
N ALA A 622 -1.94 33.60 5.25
CA ALA A 622 -2.49 33.79 6.59
C ALA A 622 -4.03 33.72 6.60
N ASP A 623 -4.65 33.44 5.47
CA ASP A 623 -6.10 33.26 5.31
C ASP A 623 -6.41 31.98 4.56
N ALA A 624 -6.04 30.85 5.16
CA ALA A 624 -6.25 29.53 4.56
C ALA A 624 -7.74 29.24 4.30
N GLU A 625 -8.64 29.82 5.08
CA GLU A 625 -10.08 29.67 4.87
C GLU A 625 -10.52 30.14 3.48
N ASN A 626 -10.07 31.34 3.08
CA ASN A 626 -10.53 31.99 1.86
C ASN A 626 -9.48 32.03 0.74
N VAL A 627 -8.35 31.31 0.91
CA VAL A 627 -7.26 31.35 -0.07
C VAL A 627 -7.73 30.91 -1.46
N ILE A 628 -7.24 31.62 -2.46
CA ILE A 628 -7.41 31.36 -3.90
C ILE A 628 -6.04 31.39 -4.59
N THR A 629 -5.98 31.08 -5.87
CA THR A 629 -4.71 30.95 -6.61
C THR A 629 -3.85 32.23 -6.59
N SER A 630 -4.45 33.41 -6.51
CA SER A 630 -3.79 34.71 -6.65
C SER A 630 -3.45 35.42 -5.32
N ASN A 631 -3.80 34.86 -4.14
CA ASN A 631 -3.58 35.53 -2.85
C ASN A 631 -2.59 34.80 -1.95
N TRP A 632 -1.61 34.13 -2.54
CA TRP A 632 -0.48 33.57 -1.86
C TRP A 632 0.69 34.56 -1.81
N ASP A 633 1.40 34.58 -0.70
CA ASP A 633 2.69 35.26 -0.59
C ASP A 633 3.80 34.31 -1.08
N ASP A 634 4.50 34.69 -2.16
CA ASP A 634 5.69 33.99 -2.64
C ASP A 634 6.89 34.38 -1.76
N LEU A 635 7.42 33.46 -0.96
CA LEU A 635 8.60 33.64 -0.12
C LEU A 635 9.92 33.39 -0.87
N GLY A 636 9.84 33.06 -2.16
CA GLY A 636 11.01 32.74 -2.97
C GLY A 636 11.57 31.37 -2.72
N SER A 637 12.79 31.14 -3.23
CA SER A 637 13.52 29.89 -3.04
C SER A 637 14.09 29.82 -1.64
N ILE A 638 13.63 28.84 -0.86
CA ILE A 638 14.15 28.58 0.49
C ILE A 638 15.48 27.85 0.41
N THR A 639 15.60 26.95 -0.56
CA THR A 639 16.81 26.13 -0.80
C THR A 639 17.03 25.99 -2.30
N GLY A 640 18.12 25.36 -2.70
CA GLY A 640 18.37 24.99 -4.11
C GLY A 640 17.71 23.66 -4.52
N SER A 641 16.96 23.00 -3.61
CA SER A 641 16.38 21.67 -3.80
C SER A 641 14.87 21.67 -3.51
N ASN A 642 14.19 20.59 -3.88
CA ASN A 642 12.74 20.45 -3.68
C ASN A 642 12.39 20.43 -2.19
N LEU A 643 11.41 21.23 -1.80
CA LEU A 643 10.88 21.26 -0.44
C LEU A 643 9.99 20.03 -0.21
N ARG A 644 10.04 19.46 0.99
CA ARG A 644 9.35 18.18 1.23
C ARG A 644 8.57 18.10 2.53
N THR A 645 9.15 18.50 3.65
CA THR A 645 8.52 18.33 4.96
C THR A 645 8.56 19.62 5.76
N PHE A 646 7.53 19.78 6.61
CA PHE A 646 7.32 21.00 7.37
C PHE A 646 6.91 20.68 8.80
N ALA A 647 7.28 21.55 9.74
CA ALA A 647 6.73 21.55 11.09
C ALA A 647 6.76 22.98 11.67
N THR A 648 5.66 23.42 12.27
CA THR A 648 5.59 24.69 13.00
C THR A 648 5.78 24.48 14.50
N THR A 649 6.29 25.52 15.19
CA THR A 649 6.19 25.59 16.65
C THR A 649 4.74 25.48 17.08
N ARG A 650 4.50 24.80 18.20
CA ARG A 650 3.17 24.47 18.67
C ARG A 650 2.65 25.51 19.66
N GLY A 651 1.32 25.61 19.75
CA GLY A 651 0.63 26.54 20.63
C GLY A 651 0.32 27.90 19.99
N ALA A 652 0.05 28.92 20.82
CA ALA A 652 -0.29 30.25 20.33
C ALA A 652 0.89 30.89 19.56
N TYR A 653 0.59 31.39 18.37
CA TYR A 653 1.59 32.06 17.53
C TYR A 653 2.16 33.32 18.21
N SER A 654 3.45 33.52 18.05
CA SER A 654 4.19 34.73 18.50
C SER A 654 5.34 35.03 17.53
N ALA A 655 5.97 36.17 17.66
CA ALA A 655 7.14 36.54 16.83
C ALA A 655 8.36 35.59 17.06
N SER A 656 8.35 34.78 18.11
CA SER A 656 9.35 33.71 18.32
C SER A 656 8.92 32.34 17.72
N SER A 657 7.77 32.26 17.12
CA SER A 657 7.34 31.05 16.39
C SER A 657 8.18 30.89 15.13
N TYR A 658 8.42 29.64 14.73
CA TYR A 658 9.19 29.34 13.54
C TYR A 658 8.60 28.14 12.77
N LEU A 659 8.95 28.05 11.50
CA LEU A 659 8.67 26.94 10.61
C LEU A 659 9.97 26.20 10.29
N LEU A 660 10.02 24.90 10.54
CA LEU A 660 11.06 24.03 9.99
C LEU A 660 10.67 23.60 8.58
N VAL A 661 11.67 23.57 7.70
CA VAL A 661 11.53 23.15 6.30
C VAL A 661 12.65 22.17 5.97
N GLY A 662 12.30 20.98 5.52
CA GLY A 662 13.24 19.98 5.04
C GLY A 662 13.16 19.80 3.53
N ASP A 663 14.30 19.52 2.89
CA ASP A 663 14.41 19.40 1.45
C ASP A 663 14.94 18.02 0.96
N GLU A 664 15.09 17.89 -0.35
CA GLU A 664 15.62 16.69 -1.02
C GLU A 664 17.15 16.76 -1.24
N SER A 665 17.84 17.63 -0.53
CA SER A 665 19.31 17.68 -0.46
C SER A 665 19.88 17.48 0.95
N GLY A 666 19.03 16.99 1.87
CA GLY A 666 19.39 16.69 3.25
C GLY A 666 19.48 17.89 4.16
N LYS A 667 18.98 19.05 3.73
CA LYS A 667 19.06 20.27 4.51
C LYS A 667 17.80 20.53 5.29
N VAL A 668 17.97 21.08 6.49
CA VAL A 668 16.92 21.57 7.37
C VAL A 668 17.09 23.06 7.61
N PHE A 669 16.03 23.80 7.29
CA PHE A 669 15.99 25.24 7.47
C PHE A 669 14.98 25.64 8.53
N ARG A 670 15.25 26.74 9.25
CA ARG A 670 14.31 27.37 10.16
C ARG A 670 13.95 28.76 9.62
N LEU A 671 12.68 28.98 9.34
CA LEU A 671 12.13 30.29 9.00
C LEU A 671 11.48 30.89 10.25
N ASP A 672 12.13 31.92 10.82
CA ASP A 672 11.64 32.60 12.01
C ASP A 672 10.46 33.54 11.63
N ASP A 673 9.49 33.70 12.53
CA ASP A 673 8.28 34.53 12.34
C ASP A 673 7.56 34.23 10.99
N PRO A 674 7.21 32.98 10.70
CA PRO A 674 6.81 32.58 9.34
C PRO A 674 5.53 33.26 8.84
N GLN A 675 4.64 33.74 9.72
CA GLN A 675 3.43 34.45 9.29
C GLN A 675 3.72 35.87 8.80
N ASN A 676 4.76 36.50 9.30
CA ASN A 676 5.22 37.83 8.87
C ASN A 676 6.36 37.73 7.86
N ALA A 677 6.83 36.56 7.51
CA ALA A 677 7.88 36.34 6.54
C ALA A 677 7.51 36.91 5.17
N THR A 678 8.50 37.45 4.47
CA THR A 678 8.40 37.97 3.11
C THR A 678 9.50 37.34 2.25
N ILE A 679 9.52 37.65 0.96
CA ILE A 679 10.61 37.22 0.06
C ILE A 679 12.01 37.68 0.51
N ALA A 680 12.09 38.72 1.38
CA ALA A 680 13.33 39.20 1.95
C ALA A 680 13.75 38.44 3.23
N SER A 681 12.90 37.60 3.78
CA SER A 681 13.19 36.78 4.96
C SER A 681 14.20 35.68 4.61
N ILE A 682 15.26 35.58 5.37
CA ILE A 682 16.35 34.63 5.13
C ILE A 682 16.19 33.46 6.13
N PRO A 683 15.89 32.25 5.67
CA PRO A 683 15.84 31.08 6.54
C PRO A 683 17.24 30.75 7.10
N VAL A 684 17.28 30.33 8.35
CA VAL A 684 18.51 29.88 9.00
C VAL A 684 18.77 28.42 8.64
N ASP A 685 19.94 28.11 8.08
CA ASP A 685 20.36 26.73 7.88
C ASP A 685 20.72 26.12 9.24
N ILE A 686 19.92 25.17 9.71
CA ILE A 686 20.09 24.47 10.98
C ILE A 686 20.32 22.97 10.76
N THR A 687 20.78 22.60 9.59
CA THR A 687 21.04 21.19 9.22
C THR A 687 21.88 20.49 10.28
N PRO A 688 21.52 19.29 10.74
CA PRO A 688 22.31 18.55 11.72
C PRO A 688 23.74 18.32 11.28
N ALA A 689 24.70 18.64 12.14
CA ALA A 689 26.10 18.30 11.90
C ALA A 689 26.22 16.75 11.78
N GLY A 690 26.80 16.28 10.69
CA GLY A 690 26.89 14.84 10.38
C GLY A 690 25.74 14.30 9.53
N ALA A 691 24.71 15.09 9.23
CA ALA A 691 23.73 14.73 8.22
C ALA A 691 24.37 14.71 6.82
N THR A 692 23.94 13.76 5.98
CA THR A 692 24.37 13.73 4.57
C THR A 692 23.65 14.83 3.79
N THR A 693 24.42 15.78 3.28
CA THR A 693 23.92 16.89 2.44
C THR A 693 24.35 16.66 1.00
N ALA A 694 23.53 15.92 0.27
CA ALA A 694 23.75 15.61 -1.14
C ALA A 694 22.42 15.60 -1.89
N ALA A 695 22.44 15.80 -3.20
CA ALA A 695 21.23 15.67 -4.02
C ALA A 695 20.66 14.26 -3.84
N GLY A 696 19.36 14.17 -3.51
CA GLY A 696 18.68 12.91 -3.22
C GLY A 696 18.74 12.46 -1.74
N ALA A 697 19.44 13.17 -0.86
CA ALA A 697 19.27 12.99 0.59
C ALA A 697 17.93 13.61 1.02
N ILE A 698 17.04 12.80 1.57
CA ILE A 698 15.65 13.20 1.79
C ILE A 698 15.38 13.41 3.27
N VAL A 699 15.10 14.65 3.66
CA VAL A 699 14.49 14.94 4.95
C VAL A 699 13.06 14.45 4.93
N SER A 700 12.78 13.33 5.59
CA SER A 700 11.49 12.63 5.53
C SER A 700 10.51 13.04 6.61
N GLY A 701 10.96 13.48 7.75
CA GLY A 701 10.13 13.87 8.87
C GLY A 701 10.75 14.98 9.71
N LEU A 702 9.92 15.94 10.11
CA LEU A 702 10.23 17.00 11.07
C LEU A 702 9.10 17.06 12.10
N SER A 703 9.45 17.17 13.37
CA SER A 703 8.46 17.38 14.42
C SER A 703 9.06 18.20 15.55
N ILE A 704 8.26 19.10 16.11
CA ILE A 704 8.64 19.99 17.21
C ILE A 704 7.82 19.59 18.43
N HIS A 705 8.46 19.63 19.60
CA HIS A 705 7.83 19.32 20.86
C HIS A 705 6.61 20.23 21.14
N PRO A 706 5.48 19.68 21.63
CA PRO A 706 4.21 20.42 21.76
C PRO A 706 4.24 21.68 22.62
N THR A 707 5.20 21.81 23.55
CA THR A 707 5.25 22.94 24.50
C THR A 707 6.64 23.54 24.70
N ASN A 708 7.67 22.94 24.10
CA ASN A 708 9.05 23.44 24.16
C ASN A 708 9.63 23.58 22.75
N PRO A 709 9.71 24.80 22.21
CA PRO A 709 10.19 25.01 20.84
C PRO A 709 11.69 24.67 20.64
N ASP A 710 12.45 24.46 21.71
CA ASP A 710 13.86 24.07 21.62
C ASP A 710 14.05 22.59 21.23
N ILE A 711 13.03 21.76 21.46
CA ILE A 711 13.13 20.32 21.24
C ILE A 711 12.50 19.96 19.89
N ALA A 712 13.30 19.34 19.02
CA ALA A 712 12.85 18.89 17.71
C ALA A 712 13.55 17.59 17.28
N ILE A 713 12.93 16.89 16.35
CA ILE A 713 13.46 15.73 15.65
C ILE A 713 13.50 15.98 14.15
N ALA A 714 14.56 15.53 13.50
CA ALA A 714 14.71 15.47 12.05
C ALA A 714 15.07 14.06 11.63
N THR A 715 14.38 13.52 10.61
CA THR A 715 14.62 12.18 10.08
C THR A 715 14.90 12.19 8.60
N TYR A 716 15.62 11.14 8.13
CA TYR A 716 16.05 10.97 6.75
C TYR A 716 15.64 9.59 6.23
N ALA A 717 15.20 9.53 4.99
CA ALA A 717 14.61 8.30 4.45
C ALA A 717 15.63 7.33 3.85
N ASN A 718 16.75 7.83 3.36
CA ASN A 718 17.72 7.05 2.57
C ASN A 718 18.44 6.00 3.42
N TYR A 719 18.78 4.87 2.79
CA TYR A 719 19.70 3.90 3.40
C TYR A 719 21.16 4.40 3.31
N GLY A 720 22.02 3.91 4.22
CA GLY A 720 23.45 4.17 4.25
C GLY A 720 23.85 5.58 4.66
N ILE A 721 22.97 6.27 5.38
CA ILE A 721 23.24 7.58 5.96
C ILE A 721 22.70 7.62 7.39
N THR A 722 23.22 8.54 8.20
CA THR A 722 22.64 8.79 9.53
C THR A 722 21.23 9.36 9.39
N ASN A 723 20.23 8.70 9.98
CA ASN A 723 18.84 8.91 9.62
C ASN A 723 17.95 9.51 10.73
N ILE A 724 18.42 9.64 11.99
CA ILE A 724 17.65 10.24 13.09
C ILE A 724 18.51 11.20 13.91
N PHE A 725 18.05 12.44 14.01
CA PHE A 725 18.69 13.49 14.81
C PHE A 725 17.69 14.17 15.73
N ILE A 726 18.08 14.47 16.96
CA ILE A 726 17.30 15.28 17.90
C ILE A 726 18.11 16.49 18.37
N THR A 727 17.41 17.55 18.70
CA THR A 727 18.01 18.74 19.34
C THR A 727 17.20 19.19 20.55
N SER A 728 17.86 19.87 21.49
CA SER A 728 17.24 20.53 22.64
C SER A 728 17.46 22.04 22.65
N ASN A 729 17.93 22.61 21.54
CA ASN A 729 18.17 24.05 21.40
C ASN A 729 17.87 24.53 19.96
N ALA A 730 16.76 24.08 19.38
CA ALA A 730 16.37 24.40 18.01
C ALA A 730 16.19 25.91 17.75
N THR A 731 15.93 26.71 18.78
CA THR A 731 15.81 28.18 18.68
C THR A 731 17.17 28.90 18.62
N SER A 732 18.28 28.21 18.94
CA SER A 732 19.63 28.77 18.80
C SER A 732 19.94 29.17 17.35
N ALA A 733 20.80 30.15 17.15
CA ALA A 733 21.33 30.48 15.83
C ALA A 733 22.15 29.34 15.23
N THR A 734 22.74 28.50 16.08
CA THR A 734 23.51 27.29 15.70
C THR A 734 23.09 26.13 16.61
N PRO A 735 21.95 25.46 16.30
CA PRO A 735 21.50 24.33 17.12
C PRO A 735 22.50 23.17 17.14
N THR A 736 22.57 22.51 18.29
CA THR A 736 23.33 21.27 18.42
C THR A 736 22.42 20.08 18.23
N TRP A 737 22.71 19.26 17.24
CA TRP A 737 21.97 18.03 16.98
C TRP A 737 22.74 16.80 17.41
N THR A 738 22.06 15.82 17.96
CA THR A 738 22.61 14.54 18.36
C THR A 738 22.03 13.44 17.48
N ALA A 739 22.89 12.63 16.85
CA ALA A 739 22.49 11.44 16.12
C ALA A 739 22.04 10.34 17.11
N VAL A 740 20.86 9.78 16.86
CA VAL A 740 20.22 8.86 17.82
C VAL A 740 19.59 7.63 17.13
N GLU A 741 20.11 7.23 15.99
CA GLU A 741 19.57 6.08 15.22
C GLU A 741 19.72 4.74 15.94
N ARG A 742 20.80 4.53 16.69
CA ARG A 742 21.07 3.31 17.49
C ARG A 742 20.79 2.02 16.70
N ASN A 743 19.83 1.20 17.18
CA ASN A 743 19.40 -0.04 16.53
C ASN A 743 18.61 0.17 15.21
N LEU A 744 18.33 1.43 14.83
CA LEU A 744 17.68 1.76 13.55
C LEU A 744 18.65 2.29 12.48
N SER A 745 19.96 2.13 12.66
CA SER A 745 20.97 2.64 11.72
C SER A 745 20.86 2.07 10.29
N SER A 746 20.29 0.88 10.12
CA SER A 746 20.00 0.26 8.83
C SER A 746 18.58 0.52 8.31
N HIS A 747 17.77 1.34 9.02
CA HIS A 747 16.36 1.53 8.66
C HIS A 747 16.18 2.77 7.77
N SER A 748 15.25 2.66 6.80
CA SER A 748 14.73 3.81 6.07
C SER A 748 13.63 4.47 6.88
N VAL A 749 13.89 5.67 7.43
CA VAL A 749 12.94 6.38 8.31
C VAL A 749 12.05 7.28 7.47
N ARG A 750 10.73 7.13 7.57
CA ARG A 750 9.74 7.76 6.68
C ARG A 750 8.98 8.92 7.32
N SER A 751 8.80 8.91 8.62
CA SER A 751 8.02 9.90 9.36
C SER A 751 8.49 10.01 10.80
N ALA A 752 8.14 11.12 11.47
CA ALA A 752 8.51 11.36 12.87
C ALA A 752 7.43 12.13 13.62
N ALA A 753 7.31 11.88 14.93
CA ALA A 753 6.48 12.67 15.83
C ALA A 753 7.14 12.78 17.21
N VAL A 754 7.11 13.98 17.80
CA VAL A 754 7.47 14.23 19.20
C VAL A 754 6.19 14.36 19.99
N THR A 755 6.03 13.53 21.02
CA THR A 755 4.86 13.52 21.90
C THR A 755 5.24 13.78 23.34
N VAL A 756 4.29 14.24 24.15
CA VAL A 756 4.53 14.50 25.58
C VAL A 756 3.33 14.03 26.37
N VAL A 757 3.57 13.19 27.36
CA VAL A 757 2.53 12.69 28.26
C VAL A 757 3.05 12.74 29.70
N GLY A 758 2.34 13.45 30.56
CA GLY A 758 2.75 13.60 31.98
C GLY A 758 4.11 14.25 32.17
N GLY A 759 4.57 15.05 31.21
CA GLY A 759 5.91 15.66 31.19
C GLY A 759 7.01 14.77 30.62
N GLN A 760 6.70 13.50 30.30
CA GLN A 760 7.63 12.57 29.63
C GLN A 760 7.58 12.79 28.12
N ILE A 761 8.75 12.99 27.50
CA ILE A 761 8.88 13.05 26.04
C ILE A 761 8.94 11.62 25.50
N ILE A 762 8.21 11.37 24.42
CA ILE A 762 8.28 10.11 23.68
C ILE A 762 8.44 10.46 22.20
N TYR A 763 9.51 9.99 21.61
CA TYR A 763 9.78 10.14 20.18
C TYR A 763 9.20 8.92 19.46
N PHE A 764 8.51 9.16 18.35
CA PHE A 764 8.05 8.12 17.44
C PHE A 764 8.70 8.32 16.07
N VAL A 765 9.10 7.23 15.45
CA VAL A 765 9.56 7.20 14.07
C VAL A 765 8.87 6.08 13.29
N GLY A 766 8.31 6.44 12.14
CA GLY A 766 7.80 5.48 11.18
C GLY A 766 8.92 5.08 10.22
N THR A 767 9.10 3.80 9.98
CA THR A 767 10.15 3.25 9.09
C THR A 767 9.55 2.52 7.90
N ALA A 768 10.39 2.02 7.00
CA ALA A 768 9.94 1.11 5.95
C ALA A 768 9.52 -0.27 6.50
N ARG A 769 9.76 -0.55 7.80
CA ARG A 769 9.43 -1.81 8.48
C ARG A 769 8.88 -1.57 9.90
N GLY A 770 7.76 -0.86 9.97
CA GLY A 770 7.02 -0.67 11.21
C GLY A 770 7.23 0.67 11.91
N LEU A 771 6.57 0.82 13.04
CA LEU A 771 6.61 1.99 13.92
C LEU A 771 7.50 1.70 15.12
N TYR A 772 8.30 2.70 15.51
CA TYR A 772 9.17 2.59 16.69
C TYR A 772 9.03 3.80 17.60
N SER A 773 9.29 3.62 18.90
CA SER A 773 9.32 4.69 19.88
C SER A 773 10.53 4.62 20.80
N SER A 774 10.93 5.75 21.38
CA SER A 774 11.91 5.83 22.47
C SER A 774 11.61 7.02 23.37
N GLU A 775 11.76 6.84 24.66
CA GLU A 775 11.65 7.90 25.68
C GLU A 775 12.98 8.66 25.86
N ASP A 776 14.10 8.00 25.62
CA ASP A 776 15.42 8.58 25.60
C ASP A 776 16.32 7.87 24.57
N PRO A 777 16.25 8.28 23.30
CA PRO A 777 17.03 7.65 22.25
C PRO A 777 18.54 7.94 22.35
N THR A 778 18.98 8.81 23.28
CA THR A 778 20.41 9.01 23.54
C THR A 778 21.03 7.86 24.31
N THR A 779 20.24 7.16 25.12
CA THR A 779 20.73 6.11 26.03
C THR A 779 20.11 4.74 25.77
N THR A 780 18.87 4.67 25.24
CA THR A 780 18.11 3.44 25.02
C THR A 780 17.85 3.17 23.54
N ASP A 781 17.72 1.95 23.17
CA ASP A 781 17.32 1.53 21.83
C ASP A 781 15.84 1.86 21.56
N TRP A 782 15.50 1.99 20.30
CA TRP A 782 14.14 2.16 19.83
C TRP A 782 13.36 0.86 19.99
N GLU A 783 12.14 0.95 20.51
CA GLU A 783 11.23 -0.17 20.70
C GLU A 783 10.16 -0.18 19.62
N ILE A 784 9.86 -1.37 19.07
CA ILE A 784 8.82 -1.52 18.04
C ILE A 784 7.43 -1.39 18.66
N GLU A 785 6.52 -0.73 17.94
CA GLU A 785 5.18 -0.42 18.37
C GLU A 785 4.13 -1.11 17.47
N GLY A 786 3.05 -1.64 18.07
CA GLY A 786 1.89 -2.15 17.36
C GLY A 786 2.19 -3.27 16.33
N ALA A 787 3.29 -3.99 16.49
CA ALA A 787 3.70 -5.02 15.54
C ALA A 787 2.71 -6.20 15.45
N THR A 788 1.89 -6.40 16.46
CA THR A 788 0.83 -7.41 16.47
C THR A 788 -0.37 -6.95 15.65
N GLU A 789 -0.77 -5.70 15.80
CA GLU A 789 -1.97 -5.13 15.17
C GLU A 789 -1.71 -4.66 13.74
N MET A 790 -0.59 -3.96 13.54
CA MET A 790 -0.22 -3.38 12.24
C MET A 790 0.69 -4.29 11.40
N GLY A 791 1.43 -5.22 12.02
CA GLY A 791 2.52 -5.92 11.35
C GLY A 791 3.75 -5.00 11.18
N LEU A 792 4.46 -5.17 10.06
CA LEU A 792 5.66 -4.40 9.70
C LEU A 792 5.45 -3.57 8.41
N PRO A 793 4.39 -2.76 8.30
CA PRO A 793 4.15 -1.97 7.09
C PRO A 793 5.12 -0.80 7.00
N VAL A 794 5.21 -0.18 5.81
CA VAL A 794 5.79 1.16 5.69
C VAL A 794 4.91 2.15 6.42
N VAL A 795 5.44 2.84 7.44
CA VAL A 795 4.73 3.90 8.19
C VAL A 795 5.05 5.25 7.58
N SER A 796 4.19 5.68 6.65
CA SER A 796 4.41 6.84 5.78
C SER A 796 4.15 8.19 6.46
N SER A 797 3.27 8.23 7.47
CA SER A 797 2.82 9.49 8.07
C SER A 797 2.43 9.31 9.53
N LEU A 798 2.81 10.26 10.38
CA LEU A 798 2.47 10.33 11.80
C LEU A 798 1.87 11.69 12.13
N VAL A 799 0.74 11.72 12.85
CA VAL A 799 0.10 12.94 13.31
C VAL A 799 -0.25 12.83 14.78
N TYR A 800 0.25 13.76 15.60
CA TYR A 800 -0.02 13.78 17.04
C TYR A 800 -0.90 14.96 17.43
N ARG A 801 -1.96 14.69 18.22
CA ARG A 801 -2.82 15.69 18.82
C ARG A 801 -2.56 15.75 20.33
N PRO A 802 -1.87 16.80 20.80
CA PRO A 802 -1.43 16.89 22.20
C PRO A 802 -2.57 17.00 23.20
N SER A 803 -3.71 17.58 22.80
CA SER A 803 -4.82 17.88 23.72
C SER A 803 -5.49 16.66 24.34
N ASP A 804 -5.38 15.49 23.70
CA ASP A 804 -5.90 14.21 24.18
C ASP A 804 -4.92 13.02 23.95
N ASN A 805 -3.67 13.34 23.66
CA ASN A 805 -2.56 12.39 23.45
C ASN A 805 -2.81 11.37 22.33
N LYS A 806 -3.58 11.72 21.31
CA LYS A 806 -3.84 10.84 20.19
C LYS A 806 -2.72 10.86 19.16
N LEU A 807 -2.24 9.69 18.74
CA LEU A 807 -1.32 9.49 17.63
C LEU A 807 -2.04 8.71 16.53
N LEU A 808 -2.15 9.32 15.35
CA LEU A 808 -2.62 8.69 14.12
C LEU A 808 -1.41 8.21 13.31
N VAL A 809 -1.48 6.98 12.85
CA VAL A 809 -0.43 6.29 12.09
C VAL A 809 -0.98 5.94 10.72
N GLY A 810 -0.44 6.54 9.68
CA GLY A 810 -0.74 6.22 8.28
C GLY A 810 0.26 5.20 7.75
N THR A 811 -0.25 4.15 7.09
CA THR A 811 0.58 3.10 6.51
C THR A 811 0.39 2.98 5.01
N HIS A 812 1.44 2.57 4.32
CA HIS A 812 1.38 2.28 2.90
C HIS A 812 1.11 0.77 2.70
N GLY A 813 -0.19 0.41 2.77
CA GLY A 813 -0.64 -0.96 2.53
C GLY A 813 -1.58 -1.57 3.58
N ASN A 814 -1.63 -1.03 4.80
CA ASN A 814 -2.48 -1.56 5.87
C ASN A 814 -3.47 -0.51 6.44
N GLY A 815 -3.79 0.53 5.67
CA GLY A 815 -4.71 1.57 6.14
C GLY A 815 -4.14 2.49 7.22
N MET A 816 -4.98 2.93 8.14
CA MET A 816 -4.62 3.80 9.26
C MET A 816 -4.83 3.11 10.60
N TYR A 817 -4.05 3.52 11.59
CA TYR A 817 -4.20 3.09 12.99
C TYR A 817 -4.14 4.28 13.93
N GLU A 818 -4.72 4.12 15.10
CA GLU A 818 -4.73 5.14 16.15
C GLU A 818 -4.36 4.53 17.50
N THR A 819 -3.61 5.28 18.29
CA THR A 819 -3.39 4.96 19.70
C THR A 819 -3.54 6.21 20.57
N THR A 820 -3.84 6.01 21.85
CA THR A 820 -3.63 7.05 22.87
C THR A 820 -2.25 6.86 23.44
N VAL A 821 -1.37 7.83 23.21
CA VAL A 821 -0.02 7.79 23.75
C VAL A 821 -0.11 7.85 25.29
N VAL A 822 0.47 6.88 25.93
CA VAL A 822 0.68 6.84 27.38
C VAL A 822 2.17 6.72 27.64
N ALA A 823 2.66 7.34 28.69
CA ALA A 823 4.03 7.08 29.16
C ALA A 823 4.14 5.59 29.51
N ASN A 824 5.24 4.97 29.15
CA ASN A 824 5.49 3.61 29.62
C ASN A 824 5.62 3.66 31.14
N THR A 825 4.51 3.46 31.83
CA THR A 825 4.46 3.24 33.27
C THR A 825 4.86 1.83 33.64
N LEU A 826 5.69 1.19 32.82
CA LEU A 826 6.47 0.06 33.34
C LEU A 826 7.32 0.66 34.44
N SER A 827 6.65 0.68 35.61
CA SER A 827 7.29 1.10 36.83
C SER A 827 8.61 0.37 36.92
N THR A 828 9.60 1.06 37.36
CA THR A 828 10.84 0.53 37.94
C THR A 828 10.60 -0.62 38.95
N ASN A 829 9.35 -1.05 39.15
CA ASN A 829 8.94 -2.19 39.96
C ASN A 829 8.82 -3.50 39.17
N ASP A 830 8.84 -3.50 37.84
CA ASP A 830 8.80 -4.71 37.00
C ASP A 830 10.10 -4.98 36.19
N THR A 831 11.17 -4.24 36.40
CA THR A 831 12.47 -4.88 36.23
C THR A 831 12.40 -6.13 37.13
N ALA A 832 12.45 -7.30 36.54
CA ALA A 832 12.53 -8.55 37.28
C ALA A 832 13.53 -8.28 38.39
N LYS A 833 13.03 -8.17 39.63
CA LYS A 833 13.86 -7.76 40.78
C LYS A 833 15.01 -8.73 40.87
N ASN A 834 16.17 -8.40 40.36
CA ASN A 834 17.40 -9.16 40.58
C ASN A 834 18.04 -8.63 41.86
N GLU A 835 17.24 -8.63 42.95
CA GLU A 835 17.69 -8.23 44.29
C GLU A 835 18.91 -9.05 44.73
N LEU A 836 19.06 -10.25 44.16
CA LEU A 836 20.19 -11.12 44.40
C LEU A 836 21.47 -10.69 43.69
N GLY A 837 21.41 -9.70 42.78
CA GLY A 837 22.53 -9.36 41.90
C GLY A 837 23.04 -10.60 41.16
N ALA A 838 22.10 -11.51 40.83
CA ALA A 838 22.41 -12.81 40.23
C ALA A 838 22.83 -12.65 38.76
N THR A 839 23.75 -13.48 38.34
CA THR A 839 24.15 -13.71 36.96
C THR A 839 24.23 -15.18 36.66
N ILE A 840 23.98 -15.56 35.40
CA ILE A 840 24.01 -16.96 34.95
C ILE A 840 24.97 -17.11 33.77
N TYR A 841 25.66 -18.24 33.71
CA TYR A 841 26.56 -18.57 32.61
C TYR A 841 26.80 -20.09 32.51
N PRO A 842 27.10 -20.64 31.31
CA PRO A 842 27.03 -19.96 30.00
C PRO A 842 25.60 -19.61 29.62
N ASN A 843 25.45 -18.62 28.79
CA ASN A 843 24.19 -18.31 28.15
C ASN A 843 24.52 -17.87 26.70
N PRO A 844 24.25 -18.72 25.71
CA PRO A 844 23.44 -19.95 25.72
C PRO A 844 24.00 -21.09 26.55
N ALA A 845 23.12 -21.97 27.08
CA ALA A 845 23.44 -23.10 27.93
C ALA A 845 23.14 -24.44 27.25
N GLN A 846 24.04 -25.40 27.37
CA GLN A 846 23.81 -26.77 26.85
C GLN A 846 23.35 -27.74 27.94
N ASN A 847 24.14 -27.96 28.98
CA ASN A 847 23.83 -28.96 29.98
C ASN A 847 23.62 -28.38 31.39
N GLU A 848 24.28 -27.29 31.73
CA GLU A 848 24.18 -26.67 33.04
C GLU A 848 24.23 -25.14 32.98
N LEU A 849 23.61 -24.51 33.97
CA LEU A 849 23.76 -23.09 34.29
C LEU A 849 24.52 -22.92 35.59
N ASN A 850 25.58 -22.14 35.58
CA ASN A 850 26.25 -21.68 36.77
C ASN A 850 25.65 -20.36 37.24
N ILE A 851 25.52 -20.19 38.55
CA ILE A 851 24.89 -19.01 39.14
C ILE A 851 25.90 -18.28 40.03
N LYS A 852 26.00 -16.97 39.85
CA LYS A 852 26.72 -16.04 40.73
C LYS A 852 25.74 -14.95 41.17
N GLY A 853 25.99 -14.34 42.32
CA GLY A 853 25.22 -13.19 42.78
C GLY A 853 25.86 -12.62 44.04
N SER A 854 25.86 -11.28 44.13
CA SER A 854 26.50 -10.56 45.26
C SER A 854 25.66 -10.65 46.53
N GLN A 855 24.36 -10.90 46.44
CA GLN A 855 23.43 -11.00 47.56
C GLN A 855 22.92 -12.45 47.76
N ILE A 856 23.46 -13.44 47.07
CA ILE A 856 23.07 -14.84 47.23
C ILE A 856 23.89 -15.46 48.36
N ASP A 857 23.19 -15.92 49.37
CA ASP A 857 23.83 -16.74 50.43
C ASP A 857 23.88 -18.19 50.02
N PHE A 858 24.98 -18.61 49.42
CA PHE A 858 25.20 -20.00 48.99
C PHE A 858 25.43 -20.99 50.13
N ASN A 859 25.46 -20.53 51.39
CA ASN A 859 25.53 -21.43 52.58
C ASN A 859 24.12 -21.78 53.08
N SER A 860 23.07 -21.20 52.47
CA SER A 860 21.68 -21.52 52.74
C SER A 860 21.02 -22.14 51.50
N ASP A 861 19.82 -22.70 51.67
CA ASP A 861 19.03 -23.21 50.57
C ASP A 861 18.63 -22.08 49.59
N VAL A 862 19.24 -22.06 48.40
CA VAL A 862 18.82 -21.17 47.30
C VAL A 862 17.88 -21.94 46.42
N LYS A 863 16.63 -21.57 46.45
CA LYS A 863 15.58 -22.18 45.59
C LYS A 863 15.64 -21.65 44.18
N TYR A 864 15.34 -22.50 43.21
CA TYR A 864 15.16 -22.09 41.83
C TYR A 864 13.88 -22.64 41.20
N GLN A 865 13.34 -21.92 40.23
CA GLN A 865 12.23 -22.33 39.37
C GLN A 865 12.53 -21.93 37.92
N ILE A 866 12.50 -22.89 37.00
CA ILE A 866 12.61 -22.65 35.58
C ILE A 866 11.22 -22.72 34.94
N SER A 867 10.85 -21.71 34.20
CA SER A 867 9.60 -21.63 33.42
C SER A 867 9.91 -21.47 31.94
N ASP A 868 9.03 -21.98 31.09
CA ASP A 868 9.05 -21.65 29.66
C ASP A 868 8.49 -20.24 29.44
N ILE A 869 8.55 -19.75 28.20
CA ILE A 869 8.06 -18.43 27.82
C ILE A 869 6.56 -18.22 28.02
N ARG A 870 5.79 -19.30 28.21
CA ARG A 870 4.36 -19.26 28.53
C ARG A 870 4.08 -19.22 30.04
N GLY A 871 5.14 -19.12 30.87
CA GLY A 871 5.04 -19.11 32.32
C GLY A 871 4.80 -20.50 32.93
N ARG A 872 4.78 -21.56 32.12
CA ARG A 872 4.63 -22.91 32.61
C ARG A 872 5.91 -23.37 33.32
N VAL A 873 5.83 -23.77 34.58
CA VAL A 873 6.96 -24.29 35.36
C VAL A 873 7.39 -25.63 34.78
N ILE A 874 8.64 -25.69 34.34
CA ILE A 874 9.27 -26.87 33.75
C ILE A 874 10.13 -27.63 34.78
N LYS A 875 10.85 -26.88 35.62
CA LYS A 875 11.74 -27.47 36.63
C LYS A 875 11.79 -26.56 37.86
N LYS A 876 11.88 -27.13 39.03
CA LYS A 876 12.14 -26.42 40.28
C LYS A 876 13.00 -27.25 41.19
N GLY A 877 13.73 -26.61 42.11
CA GLY A 877 14.62 -27.29 43.06
C GLY A 877 15.41 -26.34 43.93
N VAL A 878 16.42 -26.86 44.57
CA VAL A 878 17.41 -26.11 45.34
C VAL A 878 18.75 -26.22 44.61
N LEU A 879 19.53 -25.16 44.60
CA LEU A 879 20.86 -25.16 43.93
C LEU A 879 21.80 -26.17 44.57
N SER A 880 22.46 -26.95 43.73
CA SER A 880 23.58 -27.80 44.16
C SER A 880 24.87 -27.24 43.56
N ASN A 881 25.85 -26.95 44.40
CA ASN A 881 27.14 -26.42 43.97
C ASN A 881 27.06 -25.17 43.06
N ARG A 882 26.07 -24.28 43.30
CA ARG A 882 25.80 -23.07 42.51
C ARG A 882 25.45 -23.36 41.05
N LYS A 883 24.90 -24.55 40.78
CA LYS A 883 24.57 -25.00 39.43
C LYS A 883 23.13 -25.46 39.31
N VAL A 884 22.59 -25.35 38.12
CA VAL A 884 21.33 -25.98 37.73
C VAL A 884 21.56 -26.81 36.49
N ASP A 885 21.23 -28.11 36.56
CA ASP A 885 21.20 -28.97 35.39
C ASP A 885 20.00 -28.61 34.48
N VAL A 886 20.30 -28.30 33.23
CA VAL A 886 19.34 -27.96 32.18
C VAL A 886 19.43 -28.91 30.99
N SER A 887 20.15 -30.03 31.10
CA SER A 887 20.36 -31.00 30.03
C SER A 887 19.06 -31.61 29.51
N GLY A 888 18.04 -31.75 30.36
CA GLY A 888 16.73 -32.31 30.02
C GLY A 888 15.74 -31.32 29.42
N LEU A 889 16.13 -30.07 29.19
CA LEU A 889 15.29 -29.07 28.55
C LEU A 889 15.47 -29.12 27.02
N ASN A 890 14.39 -28.94 26.30
CA ASN A 890 14.45 -28.74 24.85
C ASN A 890 15.12 -27.39 24.50
N SER A 891 15.70 -27.28 23.31
CA SER A 891 16.22 -26.00 22.82
C SER A 891 15.12 -24.94 22.85
N GLY A 892 15.47 -23.76 23.39
CA GLY A 892 14.49 -22.68 23.56
C GLY A 892 14.86 -21.68 24.65
N ILE A 893 14.03 -20.67 24.84
CA ILE A 893 14.19 -19.62 25.83
C ILE A 893 13.47 -20.00 27.12
N TYR A 894 14.13 -19.79 28.25
CA TYR A 894 13.60 -20.06 29.58
C TYR A 894 13.90 -18.93 30.55
N ILE A 895 13.09 -18.81 31.59
CA ILE A 895 13.27 -17.91 32.72
C ILE A 895 13.62 -18.76 33.96
N ILE A 896 14.72 -18.40 34.62
CA ILE A 896 15.04 -18.95 35.92
C ILE A 896 14.78 -17.90 37.00
N ASN A 897 13.94 -18.24 37.95
CA ASN A 897 13.69 -17.47 39.17
C ASN A 897 14.48 -18.06 40.29
N LEU A 898 15.18 -17.21 41.03
CA LEU A 898 15.99 -17.58 42.20
C LEU A 898 15.42 -16.93 43.46
N GLU A 899 15.48 -17.65 44.57
CA GLU A 899 15.08 -17.15 45.88
C GLU A 899 16.14 -17.50 46.91
N SER A 900 16.63 -16.51 47.67
CA SER A 900 17.57 -16.68 48.75
C SER A 900 17.26 -15.70 49.89
N LYS A 901 16.96 -16.18 51.09
CA LYS A 901 16.64 -15.34 52.27
C LYS A 901 15.60 -14.26 52.05
N GLY A 902 14.56 -14.58 51.26
CA GLY A 902 13.48 -13.64 50.97
C GLY A 902 13.79 -12.62 49.88
N LEU A 903 15.01 -12.60 49.32
CA LEU A 903 15.35 -11.84 48.10
C LEU A 903 15.14 -12.72 46.87
N THR A 904 14.74 -12.08 45.77
CA THR A 904 14.42 -12.76 44.51
C THR A 904 15.27 -12.26 43.37
N GLY A 905 15.50 -13.11 42.37
CA GLY A 905 16.16 -12.73 41.14
C GLY A 905 15.60 -13.54 39.97
N SER A 906 15.20 -12.86 38.91
CA SER A 906 14.71 -13.46 37.67
C SER A 906 15.68 -13.21 36.53
N LEU A 907 16.08 -14.27 35.81
CA LEU A 907 17.07 -14.21 34.74
C LEU A 907 16.59 -15.04 33.54
N LYS A 908 16.89 -14.57 32.35
CA LYS A 908 16.58 -15.26 31.10
C LYS A 908 17.80 -16.04 30.60
N PHE A 909 17.59 -17.23 30.05
CA PHE A 909 18.64 -17.96 29.35
C PHE A 909 18.13 -18.69 28.11
N LEU A 910 19.01 -18.85 27.14
CA LEU A 910 18.80 -19.66 25.96
C LEU A 910 19.35 -21.06 26.20
N LYS A 911 18.57 -22.10 25.98
CA LYS A 911 18.96 -23.48 25.93
C LYS A 911 19.22 -23.90 24.50
N GLU A 912 20.43 -24.33 24.18
CA GLU A 912 20.83 -24.96 22.92
C GLU A 912 20.64 -26.48 22.92
#